data_402989f8fb5685cd98ceb2847b3ed73e
#
_entry.id   402989f8fb5685cd98ceb2847b3ed73e
#
_cell.length_a   1.000
_cell.length_b   1.000
_cell.length_c   1.000
_cell.angle_alpha   90.00
_cell.angle_beta   90.00
_cell.angle_gamma   90.00
#
_symmetry.space_group_name_H-M   'P 1'
#
loop_
_entity.id
_entity.type
_entity.pdbx_description
1 polymer ?
#
loop_
_entity_poly.entity_id
_entity_poly.type
_entity_poly.pdbx_seq_one_letter_code
_entity_poly.pdbx_strand_id
1 'polypeptide(L)'
;MNKFIGLVLLLTISFLKAQSTGIIFGNVKDDAGFPVEMADVFIDGTMYSAFTDSEGNYELEVEPGTYILIITGIGYDEFSQEITINTDEKFEVSTQLITNSTTQLGEAVVVGELSRETETSALNIQRKSVEIKEVKSSQELSRIGVSDAQSAFSKISGVSTMEGAQNVIVRGLGDRYNFTSLNDLPLPSNDPEYKNISLDLFSTDIIRSIDVSKTFLSKQNGDVSGAALNISTKEFTGKPYMEISTSAGVNTGAISEDFLLPANTNWLGIAENVKPYVNNLSQWQFKTGTNPSDRELPINSSLRLSGGKRFNLSETTKLAWFAVASYDSDYSFNEGFERTVNNQGGYFTDFDSKRYAYTSNKLAMSNLVLSLRGRNKIKLNNAIIQNNTQQYLDYYGFKQNVSEETGTAAYIIRQQENQNLLFINQLLAELKFGAYNLDLGASYNIVKADEPDRKTNTFRFVEAENTFYTAGGAQSYNHRYFHNLKENDLAAKAIVDRSFFEDKLKITAGYNYRFTERNFEAIQYNFDFPHPIAISVENLNWIFNQISIDNGVFVVKTYRGTGANALDPQTYDGERTVHSGFLNLDWTIGNLLLTIGGRIDNVNQDIEYNTSLANSELPINRGVGDIKETFILPSLNLKYNLTDDNILRFAASKTYTLPQFKETAPFTYETVTESSFGNPDLEVSDIYNADIKWEYYFSRGELFSLTGFGKYIENPINKVAVPSASDQLSYINAENAVIAGAEVEFKKLIFSRLDETRDTEFSFGINASYLYSNQKNGTAAQFTNEESAIEGASPFIINSDLSLNIKDNLTKGKETTVSIVFNYAHDKIYALGVQNNEDVMEKGMPTLDLIFGHKFNENVGINISARNLLNPKYQRTKEVFPTAGNAQDLTLREYKRGVELGIGLSYKF
;
A
#
# COMPACT_ATOMS: atom_id res chain seq x y z
N MET A 1 21.50 -35.88 -18.29
CA MET A 1 20.76 -35.83 -17.01
C MET A 1 21.40 -36.67 -15.90
N ASN A 2 21.83 -37.90 -16.14
CA ASN A 2 22.42 -38.75 -15.09
C ASN A 2 23.82 -38.37 -14.59
N LYS A 3 24.60 -37.56 -15.29
CA LYS A 3 25.92 -37.10 -14.82
C LYS A 3 25.85 -35.82 -13.97
N PHE A 4 24.76 -35.08 -14.05
CA PHE A 4 24.53 -33.85 -13.23
C PHE A 4 24.01 -34.21 -11.82
N ILE A 5 23.20 -35.29 -11.71
CA ILE A 5 22.68 -35.78 -10.45
C ILE A 5 23.82 -36.42 -9.62
N GLY A 6 24.78 -37.08 -10.27
CA GLY A 6 25.96 -37.64 -9.60
C GLY A 6 26.92 -36.59 -9.04
N LEU A 7 27.02 -35.43 -9.66
CA LEU A 7 27.86 -34.32 -9.18
C LEU A 7 27.23 -33.57 -8.00
N VAL A 8 25.92 -33.47 -7.98
CA VAL A 8 25.15 -32.86 -6.85
C VAL A 8 25.18 -33.78 -5.62
N LEU A 9 25.11 -35.12 -5.82
CA LEU A 9 25.20 -36.06 -4.71
C LEU A 9 26.65 -36.19 -4.14
N LEU A 10 27.69 -35.94 -4.92
CA LEU A 10 29.09 -35.97 -4.45
C LEU A 10 29.47 -34.67 -3.71
N LEU A 11 28.84 -33.57 -3.99
CA LEU A 11 29.02 -32.29 -3.26
C LEU A 11 28.30 -32.24 -1.90
N THR A 12 27.31 -33.11 -1.66
CA THR A 12 26.56 -33.16 -0.39
C THR A 12 27.20 -34.05 0.70
N ILE A 13 28.25 -34.83 0.41
CA ILE A 13 28.86 -35.76 1.38
C ILE A 13 30.06 -35.14 2.14
N SER A 14 30.50 -33.94 1.81
CA SER A 14 31.78 -33.41 2.33
C SER A 14 31.67 -32.43 3.50
N PHE A 15 30.49 -32.14 4.06
CA PHE A 15 30.35 -31.16 5.14
C PHE A 15 29.50 -31.63 6.33
N LEU A 16 29.63 -32.86 6.75
CA LEU A 16 29.17 -33.28 8.07
C LEU A 16 30.32 -33.14 9.07
N LYS A 17 30.74 -31.96 9.43
CA LYS A 17 31.34 -31.68 10.73
C LYS A 17 30.17 -31.36 11.67
N ALA A 18 29.87 -32.23 12.60
CA ALA A 18 29.11 -31.87 13.79
C ALA A 18 29.97 -30.83 14.54
N GLN A 19 29.62 -29.56 14.43
CA GLN A 19 30.16 -28.53 15.29
C GLN A 19 29.51 -28.73 16.65
N SER A 20 30.28 -28.96 17.66
CA SER A 20 29.81 -28.98 19.03
C SER A 20 29.74 -27.53 19.51
N THR A 21 28.54 -27.06 19.84
CA THR A 21 28.23 -25.69 20.31
C THR A 21 28.03 -25.69 21.83
N GLY A 22 28.14 -24.53 22.45
CA GLY A 22 27.68 -24.27 23.80
C GLY A 22 26.44 -23.39 23.79
N ILE A 23 25.71 -23.35 24.87
CA ILE A 23 24.45 -22.59 24.99
C ILE A 23 24.59 -21.54 26.09
N ILE A 24 24.39 -20.28 25.75
CA ILE A 24 24.21 -19.19 26.70
C ILE A 24 22.72 -18.96 26.88
N PHE A 25 22.23 -18.98 28.10
CA PHE A 25 20.83 -18.74 28.39
C PHE A 25 20.66 -17.86 29.63
N GLY A 26 19.48 -17.26 29.80
CA GLY A 26 19.24 -16.47 30.97
C GLY A 26 17.91 -15.75 30.95
N ASN A 27 17.69 -14.92 31.96
CA ASN A 27 16.50 -14.10 32.11
C ASN A 27 16.89 -12.63 32.32
N VAL A 28 16.29 -11.74 31.56
CA VAL A 28 16.52 -10.29 31.61
C VAL A 28 15.32 -9.61 32.24
N LYS A 29 15.54 -8.89 33.32
CA LYS A 29 14.52 -8.12 34.03
C LYS A 29 14.88 -6.65 34.09
N ASP A 30 13.91 -5.79 34.37
CA ASP A 30 14.17 -4.40 34.72
C ASP A 30 14.44 -4.24 36.22
N ASP A 31 14.84 -3.02 36.63
CA ASP A 31 15.09 -2.66 38.01
C ASP A 31 13.87 -2.75 38.95
N ALA A 32 12.68 -2.86 38.39
CA ALA A 32 11.44 -3.17 39.11
C ALA A 32 11.10 -4.69 39.12
N GLY A 33 11.97 -5.54 38.54
CA GLY A 33 11.83 -7.00 38.53
C GLY A 33 10.92 -7.54 37.42
N PHE A 34 10.47 -6.70 36.47
CA PHE A 34 9.65 -7.14 35.34
C PHE A 34 10.53 -7.68 34.21
N PRO A 35 10.07 -8.71 33.49
CA PRO A 35 10.79 -9.19 32.33
C PRO A 35 10.91 -8.11 31.27
N VAL A 36 12.08 -7.97 30.68
CA VAL A 36 12.34 -7.12 29.52
C VAL A 36 12.17 -7.96 28.26
N GLU A 37 11.06 -7.80 27.60
CA GLU A 37 10.79 -8.46 26.31
C GLU A 37 11.53 -7.77 25.19
N MET A 38 12.01 -8.55 24.19
CA MET A 38 12.73 -8.04 23.03
C MET A 38 14.03 -7.29 23.37
N ALA A 39 14.61 -7.55 24.55
CA ALA A 39 15.99 -7.16 24.78
C ALA A 39 16.88 -7.93 23.80
N ASP A 40 17.82 -7.24 23.17
CA ASP A 40 18.77 -7.85 22.27
C ASP A 40 19.96 -8.38 23.06
N VAL A 41 20.17 -9.67 22.97
CA VAL A 41 21.28 -10.40 23.61
C VAL A 41 22.21 -10.84 22.49
N PHE A 42 23.43 -10.39 22.46
CA PHE A 42 24.36 -10.72 21.38
C PHE A 42 25.81 -10.78 21.82
N ILE A 43 26.60 -11.43 21.02
CA ILE A 43 28.05 -11.51 21.18
C ILE A 43 28.70 -10.46 20.28
N ASP A 44 29.50 -9.60 20.90
CA ASP A 44 30.18 -8.52 20.19
C ASP A 44 31.06 -9.02 19.05
N GLY A 45 31.00 -8.36 17.91
CA GLY A 45 31.78 -8.71 16.72
C GLY A 45 31.35 -10.03 16.01
N THR A 46 30.25 -10.68 16.41
CA THR A 46 29.78 -11.93 15.84
C THR A 46 28.35 -11.85 15.36
N MET A 47 27.86 -12.95 14.76
CA MET A 47 26.47 -13.13 14.33
C MET A 47 25.56 -13.69 15.42
N TYR A 48 26.11 -14.18 16.52
CA TYR A 48 25.34 -14.82 17.59
C TYR A 48 24.49 -13.79 18.32
N SER A 49 23.16 -13.93 18.18
CA SER A 49 22.21 -13.06 18.85
C SER A 49 20.88 -13.76 19.12
N ALA A 50 20.22 -13.35 20.19
CA ALA A 50 18.86 -13.75 20.53
C ALA A 50 18.10 -12.53 21.05
N PHE A 51 16.78 -12.55 20.96
CA PHE A 51 15.95 -11.60 21.69
C PHE A 51 15.28 -12.30 22.85
N THR A 52 15.09 -11.58 23.93
CA THR A 52 14.31 -12.09 25.05
C THR A 52 12.84 -12.25 24.65
N ASP A 53 12.22 -13.31 25.14
CA ASP A 53 10.81 -13.57 25.01
C ASP A 53 9.95 -12.65 25.94
N SER A 54 8.63 -12.83 25.92
CA SER A 54 7.72 -12.08 26.80
C SER A 54 7.93 -12.31 28.31
N GLU A 55 8.69 -13.35 28.68
CA GLU A 55 9.08 -13.68 30.04
C GLU A 55 10.48 -13.18 30.38
N GLY A 56 11.14 -12.53 29.38
CA GLY A 56 12.51 -12.05 29.51
C GLY A 56 13.57 -13.13 29.33
N ASN A 57 13.21 -14.36 28.94
CA ASN A 57 14.16 -15.43 28.74
C ASN A 57 14.79 -15.34 27.37
N TYR A 58 16.07 -15.78 27.28
CA TYR A 58 16.76 -15.95 26.02
C TYR A 58 17.62 -17.21 26.03
N GLU A 59 17.88 -17.72 24.86
CA GLU A 59 18.82 -18.80 24.61
C GLU A 59 19.62 -18.51 23.34
N LEU A 60 20.94 -18.63 23.41
CA LEU A 60 21.88 -18.30 22.35
C LEU A 60 22.88 -19.44 22.21
N GLU A 61 22.87 -20.10 21.08
CA GLU A 61 23.79 -21.16 20.74
C GLU A 61 25.04 -20.57 20.09
N VAL A 62 26.25 -20.89 20.60
CA VAL A 62 27.51 -20.31 20.15
C VAL A 62 28.61 -21.36 20.05
N GLU A 63 29.59 -21.15 19.19
CA GLU A 63 30.81 -21.99 19.18
C GLU A 63 31.62 -21.81 20.46
N PRO A 64 32.43 -22.79 20.85
CA PRO A 64 33.34 -22.63 22.00
C PRO A 64 34.32 -21.48 21.77
N GLY A 65 34.46 -20.59 22.77
CA GLY A 65 35.32 -19.41 22.66
C GLY A 65 35.13 -18.44 23.82
N THR A 66 35.95 -17.41 23.86
CA THR A 66 35.80 -16.29 24.82
C THR A 66 35.22 -15.10 24.09
N TYR A 67 34.13 -14.56 24.65
CA TYR A 67 33.29 -13.56 24.02
C TYR A 67 32.90 -12.44 24.97
N ILE A 68 32.51 -11.30 24.43
CA ILE A 68 31.82 -10.25 25.18
C ILE A 68 30.33 -10.40 24.84
N LEU A 69 29.54 -10.82 25.85
CA LEU A 69 28.07 -10.85 25.75
C LEU A 69 27.54 -9.46 26.09
N ILE A 70 26.72 -8.93 25.19
CA ILE A 70 26.07 -7.63 25.37
C ILE A 70 24.56 -7.86 25.41
N ILE A 71 23.89 -7.22 26.39
CA ILE A 71 22.43 -7.23 26.50
C ILE A 71 21.95 -5.79 26.54
N THR A 72 21.10 -5.45 25.58
CA THR A 72 20.56 -4.10 25.44
C THR A 72 19.05 -4.11 25.41
N GLY A 73 18.40 -3.12 26.00
CA GLY A 73 16.95 -2.94 25.99
C GLY A 73 16.59 -1.47 25.97
N ILE A 74 15.43 -1.14 25.37
CA ILE A 74 14.99 0.26 25.26
C ILE A 74 14.71 0.84 26.63
N GLY A 75 15.34 1.98 26.92
CA GLY A 75 15.18 2.70 28.18
C GLY A 75 15.98 2.12 29.33
N TYR A 76 16.89 1.19 29.03
CA TYR A 76 17.79 0.56 30.00
C TYR A 76 19.24 0.85 29.64
N ASP A 77 20.12 0.83 30.66
CA ASP A 77 21.55 0.83 30.45
C ASP A 77 22.02 -0.50 29.85
N GLU A 78 23.05 -0.45 29.01
CA GLU A 78 23.66 -1.64 28.43
C GLU A 78 24.31 -2.50 29.52
N PHE A 79 24.10 -3.81 29.44
CA PHE A 79 24.82 -4.79 30.22
C PHE A 79 25.87 -5.46 29.34
N SER A 80 27.11 -5.53 29.79
CA SER A 80 28.21 -6.17 29.06
C SER A 80 28.98 -7.10 30.02
N GLN A 81 29.31 -8.31 29.56
CA GLN A 81 30.03 -9.31 30.35
C GLN A 81 30.94 -10.15 29.45
N GLU A 82 32.20 -10.29 29.82
CA GLU A 82 33.09 -11.27 29.22
C GLU A 82 32.72 -12.68 29.70
N ILE A 83 32.53 -13.60 28.78
CA ILE A 83 32.17 -15.00 29.03
C ILE A 83 33.04 -15.95 28.23
N THR A 84 33.32 -17.12 28.76
CA THR A 84 34.03 -18.19 28.07
C THR A 84 33.11 -19.42 28.01
N ILE A 85 32.88 -19.90 26.82
CA ILE A 85 31.99 -21.02 26.54
C ILE A 85 32.81 -22.22 26.06
N ASN A 86 32.58 -23.37 26.66
CA ASN A 86 33.16 -24.63 26.26
C ASN A 86 32.15 -25.49 25.44
N THR A 87 32.64 -26.49 24.80
CA THR A 87 31.85 -27.51 24.06
C THR A 87 30.79 -28.12 24.97
N ASP A 88 29.53 -28.18 24.48
CA ASP A 88 28.36 -28.74 25.19
C ASP A 88 28.05 -28.07 26.55
N GLU A 89 28.62 -26.91 26.83
CA GLU A 89 28.36 -26.15 28.05
C GLU A 89 27.06 -25.38 27.96
N LYS A 90 26.29 -25.36 29.06
CA LYS A 90 25.16 -24.45 29.27
C LYS A 90 25.59 -23.41 30.29
N PHE A 91 25.75 -22.16 29.83
CA PHE A 91 26.20 -21.02 30.65
C PHE A 91 25.06 -20.05 30.89
N GLU A 92 24.70 -19.84 32.17
CA GLU A 92 23.59 -18.95 32.51
C GLU A 92 24.11 -17.52 32.74
N VAL A 93 23.49 -16.55 32.04
CA VAL A 93 23.69 -15.12 32.31
C VAL A 93 22.30 -14.47 32.46
N SER A 94 21.84 -14.41 33.68
CA SER A 94 20.62 -13.67 34.03
C SER A 94 21.00 -12.31 34.61
N THR A 95 20.35 -11.23 34.11
CA THR A 95 20.70 -9.87 34.49
C THR A 95 19.49 -9.00 34.75
N GLN A 96 19.72 -7.94 35.50
CA GLN A 96 18.74 -6.88 35.71
C GLN A 96 19.22 -5.62 35.00
N LEU A 97 18.53 -5.18 33.97
CA LEU A 97 18.83 -3.94 33.29
C LEU A 97 18.33 -2.76 34.14
N ILE A 98 19.18 -1.79 34.33
CA ILE A 98 18.86 -0.60 35.11
C ILE A 98 18.12 0.37 34.21
N THR A 99 16.97 0.85 34.66
CA THR A 99 16.22 1.89 33.95
C THR A 99 17.06 3.16 33.98
N ASN A 100 17.42 3.68 32.82
CA ASN A 100 18.27 4.87 32.70
C ASN A 100 17.53 6.12 33.26
N SER A 101 17.67 6.36 34.57
CA SER A 101 16.95 7.42 35.30
C SER A 101 17.80 8.65 35.63
N THR A 102 19.02 8.78 35.11
CA THR A 102 19.91 9.84 35.53
C THR A 102 20.34 10.79 34.42
N THR A 103 19.98 12.02 34.60
CA THR A 103 20.68 13.22 34.20
C THR A 103 22.09 13.21 34.85
N GLN A 104 23.07 12.50 34.29
CA GLN A 104 24.49 12.80 34.54
C GLN A 104 25.33 12.35 33.36
N LEU A 105 26.17 13.29 32.93
CA LEU A 105 27.22 13.26 31.95
C LEU A 105 28.16 12.07 32.16
N GLY A 106 28.25 11.18 31.19
CA GLY A 106 29.26 10.14 31.14
C GLY A 106 28.90 9.07 30.15
N GLU A 107 29.67 9.02 29.06
CA GLU A 107 29.67 7.96 28.01
C GLU A 107 28.31 7.44 27.56
N ALA A 108 27.75 8.12 26.59
CA ALA A 108 26.58 7.63 25.87
C ALA A 108 27.03 6.66 24.79
N VAL A 109 27.06 5.38 25.11
CA VAL A 109 26.77 4.37 24.11
C VAL A 109 25.33 4.65 23.69
N VAL A 110 25.12 5.04 22.44
CA VAL A 110 23.80 5.15 21.89
C VAL A 110 23.25 3.75 21.86
N VAL A 111 22.45 3.44 22.86
CA VAL A 111 21.51 2.32 22.79
C VAL A 111 20.54 2.72 21.72
N GLY A 112 20.80 2.29 20.48
CA GLY A 112 19.83 2.32 19.43
C GLY A 112 18.61 1.60 19.96
N GLU A 113 17.45 2.23 19.85
CA GLU A 113 16.19 1.64 20.23
C GLU A 113 16.06 0.29 19.55
N LEU A 114 16.28 -0.79 20.29
CA LEU A 114 16.07 -2.16 19.85
C LEU A 114 14.60 -2.53 20.01
N SER A 115 13.73 -1.66 19.49
CA SER A 115 12.34 -1.98 19.28
C SER A 115 12.21 -2.74 17.95
N ARG A 116 11.06 -3.31 17.70
CA ARG A 116 10.69 -3.83 16.36
C ARG A 116 10.78 -2.73 15.27
N GLU A 117 11.21 -1.56 15.61
CA GLU A 117 11.42 -0.37 14.80
C GLU A 117 12.80 -0.28 14.16
N THR A 118 13.78 -1.11 14.60
CA THR A 118 15.14 -1.13 14.06
C THR A 118 15.28 -2.03 12.83
N GLU A 119 16.24 -1.71 11.95
CA GLU A 119 16.55 -2.52 10.77
C GLU A 119 17.03 -3.93 11.16
N THR A 120 17.83 -4.04 12.21
CA THR A 120 18.31 -5.32 12.73
C THR A 120 17.17 -6.20 13.24
N SER A 121 16.21 -5.61 13.94
CA SER A 121 15.03 -6.33 14.39
C SER A 121 14.17 -6.82 13.22
N ALA A 122 13.97 -6.00 12.18
CA ALA A 122 13.24 -6.36 10.98
C ALA A 122 13.89 -7.56 10.27
N LEU A 123 15.21 -7.56 10.07
CA LEU A 123 15.95 -8.68 9.49
C LEU A 123 15.90 -9.95 10.36
N ASN A 124 15.91 -9.79 11.69
CA ASN A 124 15.79 -10.96 12.57
C ASN A 124 14.38 -11.58 12.55
N ILE A 125 13.33 -10.76 12.45
CA ILE A 125 11.96 -11.26 12.22
C ILE A 125 11.91 -12.04 10.89
N GLN A 126 12.49 -11.51 9.82
CA GLN A 126 12.61 -12.17 8.52
C GLN A 126 13.39 -13.50 8.63
N ARG A 127 14.53 -13.50 9.31
CA ARG A 127 15.39 -14.67 9.52
C ARG A 127 14.68 -15.78 10.31
N LYS A 128 13.92 -15.43 11.35
CA LYS A 128 13.19 -16.41 12.20
C LYS A 128 11.93 -16.97 11.54
N SER A 129 11.32 -16.25 10.62
CA SER A 129 10.11 -16.68 9.92
C SER A 129 10.30 -17.99 9.15
N VAL A 130 9.27 -18.80 9.04
CA VAL A 130 9.27 -19.98 8.15
C VAL A 130 8.85 -19.58 6.74
N GLU A 131 7.90 -18.64 6.62
CA GLU A 131 7.47 -18.09 5.34
C GLU A 131 8.55 -17.19 4.70
N ILE A 132 8.50 -17.06 3.39
CA ILE A 132 9.30 -16.10 2.65
C ILE A 132 8.62 -14.74 2.78
N LYS A 133 9.17 -13.87 3.62
CA LYS A 133 8.71 -12.49 3.80
C LYS A 133 9.83 -11.50 3.85
N GLU A 134 9.52 -10.24 3.58
CA GLU A 134 10.38 -9.09 3.78
C GLU A 134 9.74 -8.14 4.79
N VAL A 135 10.56 -7.58 5.66
CA VAL A 135 10.14 -6.66 6.72
C VAL A 135 10.96 -5.37 6.61
N LYS A 136 10.28 -4.23 6.63
CA LYS A 136 10.91 -2.91 6.69
C LYS A 136 10.49 -2.22 7.99
N SER A 137 11.46 -1.75 8.75
CA SER A 137 11.22 -1.05 10.01
C SER A 137 11.01 0.44 9.83
N SER A 138 10.40 1.11 10.82
CA SER A 138 10.25 2.57 10.80
C SER A 138 11.59 3.30 10.72
N GLN A 139 12.66 2.77 11.29
CA GLN A 139 14.02 3.32 11.17
C GLN A 139 14.49 3.33 9.71
N GLU A 140 14.36 2.21 9.01
CA GLU A 140 14.71 2.10 7.58
C GLU A 140 13.86 3.04 6.72
N LEU A 141 12.53 3.06 6.94
CA LEU A 141 11.61 3.92 6.22
C LEU A 141 11.94 5.40 6.39
N SER A 142 12.27 5.82 7.61
CA SER A 142 12.71 7.19 7.91
C SER A 142 14.04 7.53 7.23
N ARG A 143 15.01 6.59 7.24
CA ARG A 143 16.33 6.77 6.61
C ARG A 143 16.24 7.00 5.10
N ILE A 144 15.34 6.28 4.43
CA ILE A 144 15.11 6.42 2.98
C ILE A 144 14.03 7.45 2.63
N GLY A 145 13.52 8.19 3.62
CA GLY A 145 12.62 9.34 3.42
C GLY A 145 11.21 8.99 2.95
N VAL A 146 10.70 7.82 3.31
CA VAL A 146 9.36 7.37 2.97
C VAL A 146 8.33 8.04 3.87
N SER A 147 7.21 8.50 3.30
CA SER A 147 6.15 9.26 4.01
C SER A 147 4.91 8.43 4.37
N ASP A 148 4.64 7.37 3.62
CA ASP A 148 3.39 6.59 3.68
C ASP A 148 3.62 5.10 3.37
N ALA A 149 2.59 4.26 3.59
CA ALA A 149 2.70 2.84 3.39
C ALA A 149 2.84 2.43 1.91
N GLN A 150 2.23 3.13 0.95
CA GLN A 150 2.39 2.81 -0.47
C GLN A 150 3.85 2.95 -0.90
N SER A 151 4.45 4.09 -0.57
CA SER A 151 5.86 4.36 -0.81
C SER A 151 6.76 3.36 -0.09
N ALA A 152 6.40 2.95 1.13
CA ALA A 152 7.13 1.95 1.90
C ALA A 152 7.12 0.57 1.24
N PHE A 153 5.95 0.08 0.84
CA PHE A 153 5.83 -1.21 0.16
C PHE A 153 6.53 -1.22 -1.20
N SER A 154 6.55 -0.10 -1.93
CA SER A 154 7.26 0.01 -3.21
C SER A 154 8.77 -0.19 -3.12
N LYS A 155 9.37 -0.11 -1.93
CA LYS A 155 10.80 -0.36 -1.69
C LYS A 155 11.14 -1.83 -1.41
N ILE A 156 10.17 -2.72 -1.48
CA ILE A 156 10.31 -4.16 -1.30
C ILE A 156 10.59 -4.83 -2.65
N SER A 157 11.36 -5.92 -2.66
CA SER A 157 11.70 -6.63 -3.90
C SER A 157 10.43 -7.15 -4.61
N GLY A 158 10.39 -7.04 -5.93
CA GLY A 158 9.25 -7.49 -6.74
C GLY A 158 7.97 -6.69 -6.55
N VAL A 159 8.04 -5.50 -5.94
CA VAL A 159 6.91 -4.59 -5.74
C VAL A 159 7.05 -3.35 -6.62
N SER A 160 6.00 -3.02 -7.34
CA SER A 160 5.87 -1.81 -8.17
C SER A 160 4.54 -1.12 -7.94
N THR A 161 4.38 0.07 -8.51
CA THR A 161 3.13 0.84 -8.48
C THR A 161 2.68 1.13 -9.90
N MET A 162 1.40 1.41 -10.09
CA MET A 162 0.83 1.95 -11.32
C MET A 162 0.47 3.41 -11.10
N GLU A 163 0.64 4.24 -12.12
CA GLU A 163 0.30 5.67 -12.03
C GLU A 163 -1.17 5.90 -11.73
N GLY A 164 -1.42 6.72 -10.71
CA GLY A 164 -2.78 7.03 -10.25
C GLY A 164 -3.41 5.96 -9.35
N ALA A 165 -2.83 4.76 -9.24
CA ALA A 165 -3.27 3.76 -8.28
C ALA A 165 -2.62 4.01 -6.91
N GLN A 166 -3.39 3.90 -5.85
CA GLN A 166 -2.93 4.10 -4.46
C GLN A 166 -2.56 2.77 -3.77
N ASN A 167 -2.44 1.72 -4.55
CA ASN A 167 -2.08 0.37 -4.15
C ASN A 167 -0.80 -0.11 -4.86
N VAL A 168 -0.34 -1.29 -4.53
CA VAL A 168 0.89 -1.87 -5.06
C VAL A 168 0.63 -3.13 -5.88
N ILE A 169 1.52 -3.40 -6.80
CA ILE A 169 1.58 -4.61 -7.63
C ILE A 169 2.73 -5.46 -7.09
N VAL A 170 2.47 -6.71 -6.71
CA VAL A 170 3.48 -7.61 -6.17
C VAL A 170 3.68 -8.78 -7.13
N ARG A 171 4.93 -8.96 -7.61
CA ARG A 171 5.28 -10.02 -8.57
C ARG A 171 4.36 -10.05 -9.80
N GLY A 172 4.03 -8.85 -10.31
CA GLY A 172 3.14 -8.69 -11.47
C GLY A 172 1.65 -8.84 -11.17
N LEU A 173 1.26 -9.08 -9.92
CA LEU A 173 -0.13 -9.24 -9.52
C LEU A 173 -0.64 -7.96 -8.84
N GLY A 174 -1.68 -7.35 -9.42
CA GLY A 174 -2.28 -6.10 -8.98
C GLY A 174 -3.08 -6.23 -7.68
N ASP A 175 -3.79 -5.17 -7.33
CA ASP A 175 -4.49 -5.01 -6.05
C ASP A 175 -5.43 -6.17 -5.72
N ARG A 176 -6.21 -6.70 -6.69
CA ARG A 176 -7.17 -7.80 -6.45
C ARG A 176 -6.53 -9.08 -5.93
N TYR A 177 -5.24 -9.29 -6.22
CA TYR A 177 -4.48 -10.46 -5.80
C TYR A 177 -3.72 -10.27 -4.49
N ASN A 178 -3.69 -9.05 -3.95
CA ASN A 178 -3.05 -8.73 -2.68
C ASN A 178 -4.07 -8.68 -1.54
N PHE A 179 -3.58 -8.76 -0.32
CA PHE A 179 -4.39 -8.63 0.89
C PHE A 179 -3.72 -7.69 1.87
N THR A 180 -4.41 -6.63 2.27
CA THR A 180 -3.88 -5.63 3.21
C THR A 180 -4.50 -5.78 4.60
N SER A 181 -3.65 -5.74 5.61
CA SER A 181 -4.03 -5.80 7.03
C SER A 181 -3.33 -4.72 7.86
N LEU A 182 -3.94 -4.38 8.98
CA LEU A 182 -3.35 -3.58 10.04
C LEU A 182 -3.31 -4.42 11.31
N ASN A 183 -2.12 -4.65 11.88
CA ASN A 183 -1.92 -5.52 13.04
C ASN A 183 -2.54 -6.91 12.86
N ASP A 184 -2.34 -7.52 11.67
CA ASP A 184 -2.88 -8.83 11.26
C ASP A 184 -4.42 -8.94 11.21
N LEU A 185 -5.14 -7.82 11.21
CA LEU A 185 -6.58 -7.76 10.98
C LEU A 185 -6.90 -7.06 9.67
N PRO A 186 -7.90 -7.54 8.90
CA PRO A 186 -8.23 -6.97 7.60
C PRO A 186 -8.68 -5.52 7.69
N LEU A 187 -8.48 -4.80 6.58
CA LEU A 187 -8.99 -3.45 6.39
C LEU A 187 -10.05 -3.43 5.28
N PRO A 188 -11.07 -2.56 5.38
CA PRO A 188 -12.03 -2.29 4.29
C PRO A 188 -11.37 -1.48 3.17
N SER A 189 -12.05 -1.32 2.03
CA SER A 189 -11.58 -0.45 0.94
C SER A 189 -12.32 0.88 0.93
N ASN A 190 -11.60 1.97 0.65
CA ASN A 190 -12.15 3.32 0.46
C ASN A 190 -12.42 3.67 -1.01
N ASP A 191 -12.10 2.77 -1.92
CA ASP A 191 -12.27 3.00 -3.35
C ASP A 191 -13.20 1.93 -3.96
N PRO A 192 -14.21 2.30 -4.76
CA PRO A 192 -15.09 1.32 -5.37
C PRO A 192 -14.36 0.36 -6.32
N GLU A 193 -13.28 0.77 -6.98
CA GLU A 193 -12.57 -0.02 -7.98
C GLU A 193 -11.49 -0.95 -7.40
N TYR A 194 -11.08 -0.77 -6.13
CA TYR A 194 -9.99 -1.53 -5.52
C TYR A 194 -10.48 -2.43 -4.37
N LYS A 195 -9.82 -3.56 -4.21
CA LYS A 195 -10.05 -4.52 -3.13
C LYS A 195 -9.54 -4.01 -1.80
N ASN A 196 -8.35 -3.44 -1.81
CA ASN A 196 -7.65 -3.02 -0.61
C ASN A 196 -7.79 -1.52 -0.39
N ILE A 197 -7.60 -1.12 0.85
CA ILE A 197 -7.53 0.28 1.25
C ILE A 197 -6.39 0.99 0.52
N SER A 198 -6.55 2.26 0.21
CA SER A 198 -5.49 3.11 -0.30
C SER A 198 -4.34 3.20 0.71
N LEU A 199 -3.16 2.76 0.30
CA LEU A 199 -2.00 2.63 1.20
C LEU A 199 -1.37 3.97 1.56
N ASP A 200 -1.55 5.01 0.75
CA ASP A 200 -1.12 6.39 1.01
C ASP A 200 -1.84 7.05 2.20
N LEU A 201 -2.97 6.49 2.64
CA LEU A 201 -3.69 6.95 3.85
C LEU A 201 -2.88 6.72 5.13
N PHE A 202 -1.95 5.75 5.13
CA PHE A 202 -1.19 5.36 6.31
C PHE A 202 0.17 6.05 6.32
N SER A 203 0.25 7.19 7.00
CA SER A 203 1.51 7.89 7.24
C SER A 203 2.50 7.02 8.03
N THR A 204 3.80 7.13 7.72
CA THR A 204 4.88 6.47 8.50
C THR A 204 4.90 6.89 9.97
N ASP A 205 4.15 7.93 10.33
CA ASP A 205 4.00 8.38 11.72
C ASP A 205 3.38 7.33 12.63
N ILE A 206 2.47 6.50 12.09
CA ILE A 206 1.83 5.42 12.83
C ILE A 206 2.47 4.06 12.58
N ILE A 207 3.36 3.95 11.59
CA ILE A 207 3.94 2.68 11.16
C ILE A 207 5.16 2.35 12.03
N ARG A 208 5.13 1.18 12.70
CA ARG A 208 6.27 0.56 13.36
C ARG A 208 7.09 -0.26 12.37
N SER A 209 6.44 -1.08 11.59
CA SER A 209 7.00 -1.87 10.52
C SER A 209 5.96 -2.19 9.47
N ILE A 210 6.42 -2.53 8.27
CA ILE A 210 5.61 -3.16 7.24
C ILE A 210 6.16 -4.55 6.94
N ASP A 211 5.26 -5.50 6.71
CA ASP A 211 5.58 -6.88 6.39
C ASP A 211 4.96 -7.26 5.05
N VAL A 212 5.73 -7.88 4.16
CA VAL A 212 5.23 -8.46 2.91
C VAL A 212 5.50 -9.95 2.91
N SER A 213 4.47 -10.74 3.16
CA SER A 213 4.54 -12.19 3.08
C SER A 213 4.23 -12.63 1.65
N LYS A 214 5.25 -13.15 0.96
CA LYS A 214 5.18 -13.57 -0.45
C LYS A 214 4.76 -15.02 -0.63
N THR A 215 4.73 -15.78 0.47
CA THR A 215 4.25 -17.17 0.52
C THR A 215 3.15 -17.30 1.54
N PHE A 216 2.25 -18.25 1.30
CA PHE A 216 1.05 -18.42 2.09
C PHE A 216 1.29 -19.37 3.28
N LEU A 217 0.80 -18.95 4.45
CA LEU A 217 0.59 -19.79 5.62
C LEU A 217 -0.91 -19.89 5.91
N SER A 218 -1.39 -21.04 6.36
CA SER A 218 -2.83 -21.28 6.59
C SER A 218 -3.47 -20.33 7.61
N LYS A 219 -2.69 -19.66 8.46
CA LYS A 219 -3.19 -18.62 9.38
C LYS A 219 -3.55 -17.30 8.69
N GLN A 220 -3.02 -17.04 7.48
CA GLN A 220 -3.27 -15.85 6.68
C GLN A 220 -4.61 -15.96 5.96
N ASN A 221 -5.10 -14.85 5.40
CA ASN A 221 -6.30 -14.85 4.57
C ASN A 221 -6.06 -15.65 3.28
N GLY A 222 -7.03 -16.48 2.87
CA GLY A 222 -6.93 -17.32 1.68
C GLY A 222 -7.13 -16.57 0.37
N ASP A 223 -7.85 -15.45 0.38
CA ASP A 223 -8.04 -14.53 -0.75
C ASP A 223 -6.78 -13.66 -0.95
N VAL A 224 -5.65 -14.31 -1.29
CA VAL A 224 -4.34 -13.69 -1.50
C VAL A 224 -3.51 -14.52 -2.46
N SER A 225 -2.85 -13.89 -3.42
CA SER A 225 -2.04 -14.57 -4.43
C SER A 225 -0.76 -13.82 -4.78
N GLY A 226 -0.79 -12.50 -4.72
CA GLY A 226 0.39 -11.65 -4.86
C GLY A 226 1.21 -11.68 -3.58
N ALA A 227 0.74 -10.99 -2.56
CA ALA A 227 1.30 -11.02 -1.21
C ALA A 227 0.27 -10.59 -0.15
N ALA A 228 0.50 -11.03 1.09
CA ALA A 228 -0.14 -10.45 2.27
C ALA A 228 0.71 -9.28 2.77
N LEU A 229 0.12 -8.08 2.75
CA LEU A 229 0.69 -6.81 3.18
C LEU A 229 0.19 -6.51 4.59
N ASN A 230 1.08 -6.38 5.56
CA ASN A 230 0.67 -6.03 6.92
C ASN A 230 1.38 -4.76 7.39
N ILE A 231 0.61 -3.84 7.94
CA ILE A 231 1.08 -2.63 8.59
C ILE A 231 1.00 -2.86 10.10
N SER A 232 2.12 -2.80 10.79
CA SER A 232 2.17 -2.86 12.25
C SER A 232 2.22 -1.44 12.81
N THR A 233 1.35 -1.11 13.76
CA THR A 233 1.29 0.22 14.36
C THR A 233 2.32 0.41 15.46
N LYS A 234 2.76 1.67 15.67
CA LYS A 234 3.63 2.06 16.78
C LYS A 234 2.95 1.82 18.13
N GLU A 235 3.74 1.36 19.08
CA GLU A 235 3.37 1.19 20.48
C GLU A 235 4.35 2.03 21.33
N PHE A 236 3.91 2.49 22.49
CA PHE A 236 4.81 3.20 23.38
C PHE A 236 5.83 2.25 23.98
N THR A 237 7.10 2.60 23.79
CA THR A 237 8.25 1.94 24.39
C THR A 237 9.21 3.02 24.96
N GLY A 238 10.00 2.69 25.99
CA GLY A 238 11.01 3.58 26.52
C GLY A 238 10.51 4.67 27.48
N LYS A 239 11.10 5.86 27.41
CA LYS A 239 10.83 7.01 28.31
C LYS A 239 9.62 7.80 27.84
N PRO A 240 8.85 8.42 28.76
CA PRO A 240 7.79 9.35 28.38
C PRO A 240 8.34 10.47 27.50
N TYR A 241 7.63 10.79 26.42
CA TYR A 241 8.01 11.88 25.53
C TYR A 241 6.77 12.55 24.92
N MET A 242 6.97 13.75 24.44
CA MET A 242 6.08 14.46 23.53
C MET A 242 6.95 15.08 22.43
N GLU A 243 6.53 14.94 21.19
CA GLU A 243 7.24 15.46 20.02
C GLU A 243 6.29 16.28 19.16
N ILE A 244 6.75 17.43 18.72
CA ILE A 244 6.11 18.24 17.71
C ILE A 244 7.02 18.32 16.49
N SER A 245 6.46 18.10 15.31
CA SER A 245 7.17 18.22 14.04
C SER A 245 6.35 19.03 13.07
N THR A 246 7.02 19.85 12.26
CA THR A 246 6.39 20.60 11.18
C THR A 246 7.27 20.57 9.94
N SER A 247 6.66 20.60 8.76
CA SER A 247 7.39 20.73 7.52
C SER A 247 6.72 21.73 6.57
N ALA A 248 7.52 22.26 5.65
CA ALA A 248 7.08 23.03 4.51
C ALA A 248 7.78 22.51 3.26
N GLY A 249 7.09 22.55 2.12
CA GLY A 249 7.65 22.08 0.86
C GLY A 249 6.98 22.72 -0.34
N VAL A 250 7.56 22.50 -1.52
CA VAL A 250 7.02 22.97 -2.79
C VAL A 250 7.18 21.89 -3.87
N ASN A 251 6.19 21.81 -4.75
CA ASN A 251 6.33 21.11 -6.02
C ASN A 251 6.66 22.14 -7.10
N THR A 252 7.76 21.91 -7.85
CA THR A 252 8.25 22.88 -8.85
C THR A 252 7.27 23.14 -10.00
N GLY A 253 6.41 22.16 -10.32
CA GLY A 253 5.32 22.35 -11.28
C GLY A 253 4.23 23.26 -10.70
N ALA A 254 3.78 22.98 -9.46
CA ALA A 254 2.68 23.68 -8.83
C ALA A 254 2.99 25.17 -8.54
N ILE A 255 4.23 25.49 -8.14
CA ILE A 255 4.61 26.86 -7.77
C ILE A 255 4.79 27.79 -8.99
N SER A 256 4.91 27.23 -10.20
CA SER A 256 5.11 28.00 -11.42
C SER A 256 3.81 28.49 -12.08
N GLU A 257 2.65 28.06 -11.60
CA GLU A 257 1.35 28.31 -12.18
C GLU A 257 0.41 29.05 -11.22
N ASP A 258 -0.57 29.75 -11.77
CA ASP A 258 -1.74 30.23 -11.02
C ASP A 258 -2.58 28.99 -10.65
N PHE A 259 -2.55 28.62 -9.38
CA PHE A 259 -3.07 27.32 -8.94
C PHE A 259 -4.58 27.35 -8.75
N LEU A 260 -5.29 26.50 -9.53
CA LEU A 260 -6.76 26.43 -9.54
C LEU A 260 -7.27 25.27 -8.69
N LEU A 261 -8.35 25.51 -7.95
CA LEU A 261 -9.05 24.52 -7.14
C LEU A 261 -10.56 24.56 -7.39
N PRO A 262 -11.31 23.49 -7.08
CA PRO A 262 -12.75 23.51 -7.10
C PRO A 262 -13.34 24.62 -6.21
N ALA A 263 -14.49 25.13 -6.61
CA ALA A 263 -15.23 26.11 -5.81
C ALA A 263 -15.71 25.51 -4.48
N ASN A 264 -15.78 26.34 -3.45
CA ASN A 264 -16.38 26.03 -2.13
C ASN A 264 -15.63 24.98 -1.30
N THR A 265 -14.30 25.02 -1.34
CA THR A 265 -13.46 24.23 -0.48
C THR A 265 -12.75 25.11 0.54
N ASN A 266 -12.58 24.60 1.77
CA ASN A 266 -11.82 25.30 2.79
C ASN A 266 -10.35 24.86 2.81
N TRP A 267 -9.53 25.52 3.63
CA TRP A 267 -8.10 25.22 3.73
C TRP A 267 -7.79 23.81 4.25
N LEU A 268 -8.75 23.15 4.93
CA LEU A 268 -8.65 21.74 5.33
C LEU A 268 -8.95 20.77 4.18
N GLY A 269 -9.29 21.26 3.00
CA GLY A 269 -9.69 20.45 1.87
C GLY A 269 -11.06 19.81 2.01
N ILE A 270 -11.89 20.31 2.93
CA ILE A 270 -13.24 19.81 3.15
C ILE A 270 -14.21 20.62 2.31
N ALA A 271 -14.97 19.90 1.45
CA ALA A 271 -16.07 20.50 0.72
C ALA A 271 -17.18 20.94 1.70
N GLU A 272 -17.67 22.15 1.54
CA GLU A 272 -18.80 22.64 2.32
C GLU A 272 -20.08 21.96 1.86
N ASN A 273 -20.73 21.26 2.76
CA ASN A 273 -22.03 20.59 2.71
C ASN A 273 -22.80 20.67 1.38
N VAL A 274 -22.45 19.80 0.45
CA VAL A 274 -22.77 19.96 -0.96
C VAL A 274 -23.83 19.01 -1.49
N LYS A 275 -24.25 17.99 -0.74
CA LYS A 275 -25.28 17.05 -1.23
C LYS A 275 -26.56 17.88 -1.52
N PRO A 276 -26.94 18.06 -2.79
CA PRO A 276 -28.15 18.79 -3.10
C PRO A 276 -29.35 17.94 -2.70
N TYR A 277 -30.29 18.55 -2.07
CA TYR A 277 -31.60 17.94 -1.94
C TYR A 277 -32.42 18.30 -3.19
N VAL A 278 -32.11 17.64 -4.31
CA VAL A 278 -32.86 17.82 -5.55
C VAL A 278 -34.11 16.97 -5.48
N ASN A 279 -35.26 17.60 -5.37
CA ASN A 279 -36.57 16.96 -5.42
C ASN A 279 -37.41 17.38 -6.64
N ASN A 280 -36.90 18.30 -7.44
CA ASN A 280 -37.54 18.81 -8.65
C ASN A 280 -36.47 19.25 -9.67
N LEU A 281 -36.43 18.58 -10.81
CA LEU A 281 -35.48 18.88 -11.89
C LEU A 281 -35.74 20.22 -12.58
N SER A 282 -36.91 20.85 -12.37
CA SER A 282 -37.21 22.19 -12.87
C SER A 282 -36.75 23.31 -11.92
N GLN A 283 -36.06 23.00 -10.83
CA GLN A 283 -35.55 23.93 -9.87
C GLN A 283 -34.04 23.82 -9.71
N TRP A 284 -33.33 24.95 -9.69
CA TRP A 284 -31.92 25.00 -9.38
C TRP A 284 -31.71 24.86 -7.87
N GLN A 285 -31.30 23.67 -7.45
CA GLN A 285 -31.13 23.33 -6.03
C GLN A 285 -29.67 23.06 -5.65
N PHE A 286 -28.72 23.36 -6.54
CA PHE A 286 -27.31 23.24 -6.29
C PHE A 286 -26.78 24.46 -5.52
N LYS A 287 -26.10 24.22 -4.41
CA LYS A 287 -25.63 25.30 -3.50
C LYS A 287 -24.24 25.81 -3.88
N THR A 288 -23.44 25.01 -4.58
CA THR A 288 -22.05 25.32 -4.93
C THR A 288 -21.98 26.02 -6.29
N GLY A 289 -21.04 26.95 -6.41
CA GLY A 289 -20.72 27.60 -7.69
C GLY A 289 -20.01 26.66 -8.68
N THR A 290 -19.84 27.17 -9.91
CA THR A 290 -19.14 26.42 -10.98
C THR A 290 -17.78 27.06 -11.31
N ASN A 291 -17.54 28.32 -10.89
CA ASN A 291 -16.25 28.96 -11.09
C ASN A 291 -15.20 28.38 -10.15
N PRO A 292 -13.97 28.07 -10.61
CA PRO A 292 -12.87 27.64 -9.74
C PRO A 292 -12.45 28.76 -8.77
N SER A 293 -11.67 28.40 -7.78
CA SER A 293 -11.00 29.32 -6.86
C SER A 293 -9.49 29.30 -7.08
N ASP A 294 -8.85 30.48 -6.94
CA ASP A 294 -7.40 30.62 -7.09
C ASP A 294 -6.67 30.41 -5.76
N ARG A 295 -5.44 29.89 -5.84
CA ARG A 295 -4.48 29.80 -4.74
C ARG A 295 -3.19 30.49 -5.13
N GLU A 296 -2.83 31.57 -4.44
CA GLU A 296 -1.63 32.36 -4.73
C GLU A 296 -0.33 31.62 -4.42
N LEU A 297 -0.31 30.74 -3.40
CA LEU A 297 0.89 30.04 -2.94
C LEU A 297 0.58 28.58 -2.61
N PRO A 298 0.82 27.64 -3.54
CA PRO A 298 0.67 26.21 -3.31
C PRO A 298 1.87 25.65 -2.53
N ILE A 299 1.89 25.84 -1.20
CA ILE A 299 2.93 25.35 -0.30
C ILE A 299 2.45 24.08 0.41
N ASN A 300 3.17 23.00 0.25
CA ASN A 300 2.98 21.78 1.00
C ASN A 300 3.34 22.00 2.47
N SER A 301 2.53 21.52 3.38
CA SER A 301 2.76 21.72 4.81
C SER A 301 2.36 20.52 5.63
N SER A 302 3.08 20.29 6.74
CA SER A 302 2.67 19.29 7.72
C SER A 302 2.81 19.80 9.15
N LEU A 303 1.97 19.26 10.02
CA LEU A 303 2.07 19.43 11.47
C LEU A 303 1.76 18.08 12.12
N ARG A 304 2.66 17.63 13.00
CA ARG A 304 2.50 16.40 13.76
C ARG A 304 2.74 16.63 15.24
N LEU A 305 1.91 16.01 16.04
CA LEU A 305 2.07 15.90 17.48
C LEU A 305 2.04 14.42 17.84
N SER A 306 3.06 13.91 18.51
CA SER A 306 3.10 12.52 18.98
C SER A 306 3.65 12.43 20.38
N GLY A 307 3.31 11.37 21.10
CA GLY A 307 3.84 11.16 22.43
C GLY A 307 3.31 9.89 23.08
N GLY A 308 3.92 9.57 24.21
CA GLY A 308 3.48 8.39 24.96
C GLY A 308 4.04 8.35 26.35
N LYS A 309 3.42 7.50 27.16
CA LYS A 309 3.79 7.29 28.57
C LYS A 309 3.37 5.91 29.04
N ARG A 310 4.16 5.34 29.96
CA ARG A 310 3.83 4.11 30.67
C ARG A 310 3.37 4.46 32.09
N PHE A 311 2.31 3.82 32.52
CA PHE A 311 1.73 3.93 33.86
C PHE A 311 1.86 2.56 34.57
N ASN A 312 2.50 2.53 35.73
CA ASN A 312 2.57 1.35 36.57
C ASN A 312 1.30 1.33 37.44
N LEU A 313 0.32 0.46 37.08
CA LEU A 313 -0.95 0.34 37.82
C LEU A 313 -0.79 -0.51 39.06
N SER A 314 0.09 -1.52 39.01
CA SER A 314 0.51 -2.35 40.15
C SER A 314 1.92 -2.92 39.87
N GLU A 315 2.46 -3.68 40.80
CA GLU A 315 3.72 -4.42 40.64
C GLU A 315 3.72 -5.37 39.42
N THR A 316 2.54 -5.83 39.02
CA THR A 316 2.37 -6.84 37.94
C THR A 316 1.59 -6.33 36.75
N THR A 317 1.15 -5.09 36.75
CA THR A 317 0.27 -4.53 35.72
C THR A 317 0.78 -3.18 35.23
N LYS A 318 1.09 -3.09 33.95
CA LYS A 318 1.55 -1.85 33.30
C LYS A 318 0.56 -1.46 32.18
N LEU A 319 0.30 -0.17 32.05
CA LEU A 319 -0.46 0.40 30.93
C LEU A 319 0.46 1.34 30.14
N ALA A 320 0.74 1.01 28.91
CA ALA A 320 1.44 1.89 27.98
C ALA A 320 0.43 2.60 27.07
N TRP A 321 0.62 3.88 26.86
CA TRP A 321 -0.20 4.70 25.99
C TRP A 321 0.68 5.43 24.99
N PHE A 322 0.33 5.33 23.72
CA PHE A 322 0.90 6.08 22.61
C PHE A 322 -0.23 6.81 21.86
N ALA A 323 0.01 8.04 21.46
CA ALA A 323 -0.91 8.79 20.63
C ALA A 323 -0.15 9.64 19.62
N VAL A 324 -0.76 9.83 18.45
CA VAL A 324 -0.28 10.72 17.39
C VAL A 324 -1.47 11.41 16.73
N ALA A 325 -1.28 12.69 16.39
CA ALA A 325 -2.18 13.43 15.54
C ALA A 325 -1.35 14.17 14.49
N SER A 326 -1.74 14.09 13.22
CA SER A 326 -1.06 14.77 12.12
C SER A 326 -2.04 15.43 11.16
N TYR A 327 -1.56 16.47 10.51
CA TYR A 327 -2.14 17.14 9.37
C TYR A 327 -1.06 17.28 8.31
N ASP A 328 -1.34 16.83 7.10
CA ASP A 328 -0.46 16.93 5.94
C ASP A 328 -1.24 17.51 4.77
N SER A 329 -0.61 18.39 4.00
CA SER A 329 -1.18 18.94 2.77
C SER A 329 -0.16 18.95 1.66
N ASP A 330 -0.61 18.61 0.45
CA ASP A 330 0.21 18.49 -0.75
C ASP A 330 -0.46 19.14 -1.96
N TYR A 331 0.32 19.89 -2.75
CA TYR A 331 -0.08 20.50 -4.01
C TYR A 331 0.75 19.90 -5.13
N SER A 332 0.08 19.43 -6.17
CA SER A 332 0.72 18.92 -7.38
C SER A 332 0.10 19.50 -8.64
N PHE A 333 0.93 19.66 -9.65
CA PHE A 333 0.53 20.14 -10.98
C PHE A 333 1.18 19.30 -12.05
N ASN A 334 0.37 18.88 -13.02
CA ASN A 334 0.82 18.11 -14.17
C ASN A 334 0.32 18.79 -15.46
N GLU A 335 1.23 19.07 -16.38
CA GLU A 335 0.93 19.60 -17.70
C GLU A 335 1.42 18.62 -18.76
N GLY A 336 0.60 18.40 -19.78
CA GLY A 336 0.92 17.50 -20.88
C GLY A 336 -0.21 17.33 -21.87
N PHE A 337 -0.41 16.12 -22.38
CA PHE A 337 -1.53 15.84 -23.28
C PHE A 337 -2.19 14.48 -22.97
N GLU A 338 -3.46 14.36 -23.36
CA GLU A 338 -4.25 13.12 -23.28
C GLU A 338 -4.98 12.89 -24.60
N ARG A 339 -4.93 11.65 -25.11
CA ARG A 339 -5.47 11.22 -26.40
C ARG A 339 -6.24 9.92 -26.27
N THR A 340 -7.33 9.82 -27.01
CA THR A 340 -8.00 8.56 -27.28
C THR A 340 -8.03 8.32 -28.78
N VAL A 341 -7.72 7.09 -29.21
CA VAL A 341 -7.55 6.76 -30.62
C VAL A 341 -8.24 5.43 -30.96
N ASN A 342 -8.72 5.32 -32.18
CA ASN A 342 -9.17 4.04 -32.71
C ASN A 342 -7.98 3.17 -33.15
N ASN A 343 -8.25 1.94 -33.60
CA ASN A 343 -7.20 1.00 -34.03
C ASN A 343 -6.40 1.45 -35.26
N GLN A 344 -6.90 2.39 -36.01
CA GLN A 344 -6.24 2.93 -37.20
C GLN A 344 -5.46 4.22 -36.91
N GLY A 345 -5.43 4.65 -35.65
CA GLY A 345 -4.76 5.88 -35.22
C GLY A 345 -5.58 7.17 -35.45
N GLY A 346 -6.86 7.05 -35.80
CA GLY A 346 -7.77 8.19 -35.83
C GLY A 346 -8.14 8.64 -34.42
N TYR A 347 -8.10 9.95 -34.20
CA TYR A 347 -8.38 10.53 -32.88
C TYR A 347 -9.88 10.60 -32.58
N PHE A 348 -10.29 10.12 -31.44
CA PHE A 348 -11.54 10.49 -30.79
C PHE A 348 -11.37 11.76 -29.96
N THR A 349 -10.21 11.86 -29.28
CA THR A 349 -9.80 13.06 -28.55
C THR A 349 -8.30 13.29 -28.72
N ASP A 350 -7.87 14.57 -28.76
CA ASP A 350 -6.47 15.00 -28.69
C ASP A 350 -6.43 16.33 -27.94
N PHE A 351 -6.08 16.26 -26.64
CA PHE A 351 -6.12 17.38 -25.71
C PHE A 351 -4.75 17.72 -25.17
N ASP A 352 -4.41 19.00 -25.16
CA ASP A 352 -3.51 19.55 -24.15
C ASP A 352 -4.23 19.52 -22.80
N SER A 353 -3.56 19.10 -21.74
CA SER A 353 -4.16 18.89 -20.43
C SER A 353 -3.37 19.57 -19.31
N LYS A 354 -4.09 20.19 -18.40
CA LYS A 354 -3.56 20.72 -17.13
C LYS A 354 -4.35 20.12 -15.97
N ARG A 355 -3.63 19.59 -14.99
CA ARG A 355 -4.23 19.00 -13.78
C ARG A 355 -3.62 19.62 -12.54
N TYR A 356 -4.45 20.27 -11.78
CA TYR A 356 -4.14 20.83 -10.47
C TYR A 356 -4.74 19.91 -9.41
N ALA A 357 -3.97 19.51 -8.42
CA ALA A 357 -4.47 18.67 -7.34
C ALA A 357 -3.96 19.16 -5.98
N TYR A 358 -4.87 19.23 -5.03
CA TYR A 358 -4.61 19.48 -3.63
C TYR A 358 -5.12 18.32 -2.79
N THR A 359 -4.23 17.70 -2.01
CA THR A 359 -4.56 16.61 -1.09
C THR A 359 -4.30 17.06 0.33
N SER A 360 -5.22 16.76 1.25
CA SER A 360 -5.03 16.99 2.67
C SER A 360 -5.34 15.71 3.46
N ASN A 361 -4.40 15.27 4.29
CA ASN A 361 -4.53 14.10 5.14
C ASN A 361 -4.53 14.51 6.62
N LYS A 362 -5.51 14.04 7.38
CA LYS A 362 -5.67 14.26 8.81
C LYS A 362 -5.76 12.90 9.48
N LEU A 363 -4.87 12.65 10.41
CA LEU A 363 -4.77 11.39 11.09
C LEU A 363 -4.74 11.62 12.60
N ALA A 364 -5.49 10.82 13.35
CA ALA A 364 -5.33 10.70 14.79
C ALA A 364 -5.37 9.21 15.18
N MET A 365 -4.39 8.77 15.94
CA MET A 365 -4.32 7.40 16.45
C MET A 365 -4.02 7.39 17.94
N SER A 366 -4.63 6.48 18.65
CA SER A 366 -4.35 6.15 20.06
C SER A 366 -4.19 4.65 20.20
N ASN A 367 -3.09 4.24 20.79
CA ASN A 367 -2.78 2.85 21.12
C ASN A 367 -2.61 2.70 22.63
N LEU A 368 -3.32 1.74 23.22
CA LEU A 368 -3.23 1.36 24.64
C LEU A 368 -2.79 -0.09 24.73
N VAL A 369 -1.74 -0.36 25.47
CA VAL A 369 -1.23 -1.72 25.72
C VAL A 369 -1.25 -1.99 27.22
N LEU A 370 -2.13 -2.87 27.65
CA LEU A 370 -2.22 -3.38 29.01
C LEU A 370 -1.41 -4.67 29.13
N SER A 371 -0.30 -4.63 29.87
CA SER A 371 0.54 -5.79 30.16
C SER A 371 0.21 -6.32 31.55
N LEU A 372 -0.14 -7.62 31.64
CA LEU A 372 -0.54 -8.31 32.87
C LEU A 372 0.50 -9.39 33.22
N ARG A 373 1.16 -9.27 34.38
CA ARG A 373 2.20 -10.21 34.87
C ARG A 373 3.33 -10.47 33.88
N GLY A 374 3.61 -9.50 32.96
CA GLY A 374 4.63 -9.63 31.92
C GLY A 374 4.37 -10.69 30.83
N ARG A 375 3.28 -11.44 30.90
CA ARG A 375 2.99 -12.59 30.01
C ARG A 375 1.79 -12.35 29.09
N ASN A 376 0.84 -11.58 29.55
CA ASN A 376 -0.42 -11.35 28.86
C ASN A 376 -0.48 -9.90 28.41
N LYS A 377 -0.88 -9.65 27.19
CA LYS A 377 -1.05 -8.32 26.63
C LYS A 377 -2.44 -8.15 26.06
N ILE A 378 -3.07 -7.04 26.36
CA ILE A 378 -4.33 -6.63 25.73
C ILE A 378 -4.06 -5.27 25.10
N LYS A 379 -4.33 -5.14 23.79
CA LYS A 379 -4.07 -3.93 23.01
C LYS A 379 -5.39 -3.37 22.50
N LEU A 380 -5.60 -2.09 22.68
CA LEU A 380 -6.70 -1.33 22.05
C LEU A 380 -6.07 -0.31 21.13
N ASN A 381 -6.36 -0.46 19.84
CA ASN A 381 -5.87 0.44 18.80
C ASN A 381 -7.05 1.13 18.11
N ASN A 382 -7.09 2.45 18.15
CA ASN A 382 -8.11 3.27 17.52
C ASN A 382 -7.45 4.30 16.62
N ALA A 383 -7.91 4.41 15.39
CA ALA A 383 -7.46 5.44 14.46
C ALA A 383 -8.63 6.05 13.69
N ILE A 384 -8.49 7.33 13.40
CA ILE A 384 -9.33 8.07 12.47
C ILE A 384 -8.42 8.70 11.42
N ILE A 385 -8.73 8.46 10.15
CA ILE A 385 -8.00 9.03 9.03
C ILE A 385 -9.02 9.70 8.12
N GLN A 386 -8.78 10.97 7.80
CA GLN A 386 -9.58 11.72 6.83
C GLN A 386 -8.62 12.22 5.74
N ASN A 387 -8.80 11.71 4.53
CA ASN A 387 -8.09 12.13 3.34
C ASN A 387 -9.07 12.81 2.38
N ASN A 388 -8.72 14.01 1.94
CA ASN A 388 -9.52 14.76 0.98
C ASN A 388 -8.63 15.17 -0.19
N THR A 389 -9.10 14.91 -1.41
CA THR A 389 -8.43 15.31 -2.64
C THR A 389 -9.35 16.21 -3.45
N GLN A 390 -8.81 17.32 -3.92
CA GLN A 390 -9.47 18.32 -4.76
C GLN A 390 -8.70 18.42 -6.05
N GLN A 391 -9.38 18.34 -7.19
CA GLN A 391 -8.77 18.40 -8.51
C GLN A 391 -9.51 19.37 -9.40
N TYR A 392 -8.76 20.20 -10.07
CA TYR A 392 -9.21 20.98 -11.21
C TYR A 392 -8.46 20.49 -12.46
N LEU A 393 -9.21 20.13 -13.50
CA LEU A 393 -8.68 19.60 -14.75
C LEU A 393 -9.16 20.46 -15.90
N ASP A 394 -8.26 20.77 -16.79
CA ASP A 394 -8.43 21.65 -17.94
C ASP A 394 -7.92 20.91 -19.20
N TYR A 395 -8.78 20.80 -20.20
CA TYR A 395 -8.49 20.10 -21.45
C TYR A 395 -8.88 20.96 -22.63
N TYR A 396 -7.92 21.25 -23.50
CA TYR A 396 -8.13 22.05 -24.69
C TYR A 396 -7.62 21.31 -25.93
N GLY A 397 -8.43 21.17 -26.99
CA GLY A 397 -8.01 20.53 -28.23
C GLY A 397 -9.15 19.91 -29.03
N PHE A 398 -8.90 18.76 -29.63
CA PHE A 398 -9.87 18.05 -30.46
C PHE A 398 -10.72 17.09 -29.66
N LYS A 399 -12.03 17.11 -29.93
CA LYS A 399 -12.99 16.08 -29.50
C LYS A 399 -13.98 15.80 -30.61
N GLN A 400 -14.08 14.52 -31.01
CA GLN A 400 -15.07 14.08 -31.97
C GLN A 400 -16.50 14.48 -31.53
N ASN A 401 -17.33 14.87 -32.46
CA ASN A 401 -18.70 15.39 -32.27
C ASN A 401 -18.80 16.76 -31.54
N VAL A 402 -17.67 17.41 -31.21
CA VAL A 402 -17.65 18.76 -30.61
C VAL A 402 -16.87 19.74 -31.45
N SER A 403 -15.69 19.37 -31.95
CA SER A 403 -14.73 20.26 -32.66
C SER A 403 -14.22 19.63 -33.97
N GLU A 404 -15.11 19.04 -34.79
CA GLU A 404 -14.76 18.47 -36.09
C GLU A 404 -14.60 19.51 -37.21
N GLU A 405 -15.16 20.70 -37.04
CA GLU A 405 -15.06 21.78 -38.00
C GLU A 405 -13.70 22.49 -37.89
N THR A 406 -13.12 22.85 -39.04
CA THR A 406 -11.87 23.62 -39.09
C THR A 406 -12.04 24.96 -38.34
N GLY A 407 -11.07 25.31 -37.48
CA GLY A 407 -11.13 26.55 -36.69
C GLY A 407 -12.02 26.39 -35.46
N THR A 408 -12.28 25.14 -35.03
CA THR A 408 -12.95 24.89 -33.75
C THR A 408 -12.10 24.03 -32.84
N ALA A 409 -12.23 24.20 -31.52
CA ALA A 409 -11.61 23.37 -30.49
C ALA A 409 -12.65 23.01 -29.41
N ALA A 410 -12.46 21.86 -28.79
CA ALA A 410 -13.19 21.50 -27.57
C ALA A 410 -12.44 22.00 -26.34
N TYR A 411 -13.16 22.49 -25.34
CA TYR A 411 -12.64 22.87 -24.05
C TYR A 411 -13.45 22.20 -22.96
N ILE A 412 -12.78 21.42 -22.10
CA ILE A 412 -13.42 20.69 -21.02
C ILE A 412 -12.83 21.14 -19.70
N ILE A 413 -13.68 21.50 -18.78
CA ILE A 413 -13.35 21.80 -17.38
C ILE A 413 -13.97 20.72 -16.50
N ARG A 414 -13.15 20.12 -15.63
CA ARG A 414 -13.64 19.21 -14.60
C ARG A 414 -13.15 19.65 -13.22
N GLN A 415 -14.07 19.75 -12.30
CA GLN A 415 -13.80 19.99 -10.88
C GLN A 415 -14.26 18.76 -10.11
N GLN A 416 -13.38 18.18 -9.33
CA GLN A 416 -13.63 16.93 -8.59
C GLN A 416 -13.13 17.05 -7.16
N GLU A 417 -13.91 16.53 -6.24
CA GLU A 417 -13.58 16.47 -4.83
C GLU A 417 -13.85 15.06 -4.31
N ASN A 418 -12.85 14.42 -3.69
CA ASN A 418 -13.01 13.13 -3.05
C ASN A 418 -12.75 13.30 -1.55
N GLN A 419 -13.64 12.77 -0.73
CA GLN A 419 -13.56 12.82 0.72
C GLN A 419 -13.62 11.40 1.29
N ASN A 420 -12.51 10.97 1.88
CA ASN A 420 -12.40 9.65 2.49
C ASN A 420 -12.29 9.79 4.01
N LEU A 421 -13.11 9.05 4.75
CA LEU A 421 -13.06 8.96 6.20
C LEU A 421 -13.01 7.50 6.62
N LEU A 422 -11.96 7.15 7.35
CA LEU A 422 -11.72 5.80 7.86
C LEU A 422 -11.66 5.82 9.38
N PHE A 423 -12.50 5.01 10.01
CA PHE A 423 -12.45 4.68 11.44
C PHE A 423 -11.95 3.25 11.60
N ILE A 424 -10.89 3.06 12.36
CA ILE A 424 -10.32 1.76 12.71
C ILE A 424 -10.45 1.56 14.20
N ASN A 425 -11.02 0.42 14.58
CA ASN A 425 -11.12 0.02 15.99
C ASN A 425 -10.70 -1.44 16.11
N GLN A 426 -9.64 -1.70 16.88
CA GLN A 426 -9.07 -3.03 17.04
C GLN A 426 -8.85 -3.35 18.51
N LEU A 427 -9.28 -4.53 18.93
CA LEU A 427 -8.98 -5.14 20.22
C LEU A 427 -8.19 -6.42 19.97
N LEU A 428 -6.97 -6.48 20.49
CA LEU A 428 -6.08 -7.63 20.36
C LEU A 428 -5.70 -8.14 21.74
N ALA A 429 -5.56 -9.45 21.89
CA ALA A 429 -5.13 -10.04 23.14
C ALA A 429 -4.20 -11.23 22.90
N GLU A 430 -3.00 -11.13 23.42
CA GLU A 430 -1.99 -12.19 23.46
C GLU A 430 -1.97 -12.76 24.90
N LEU A 431 -2.45 -13.98 25.08
CA LEU A 431 -2.67 -14.56 26.41
C LEU A 431 -1.95 -15.92 26.50
N LYS A 432 -1.34 -16.18 27.65
CA LYS A 432 -0.67 -17.45 27.94
C LYS A 432 -1.35 -18.17 29.11
N PHE A 433 -1.88 -19.35 28.83
CA PHE A 433 -2.53 -20.22 29.82
C PHE A 433 -1.80 -21.56 29.93
N GLY A 434 -0.91 -21.68 30.89
CA GLY A 434 -0.04 -22.87 31.02
C GLY A 434 0.83 -23.05 29.79
N ALA A 435 0.67 -24.15 29.06
CA ALA A 435 1.38 -24.46 27.84
C ALA A 435 0.68 -23.98 26.55
N TYR A 436 -0.43 -23.28 26.66
CA TYR A 436 -1.19 -22.77 25.52
C TYR A 436 -0.97 -21.26 25.37
N ASN A 437 -0.67 -20.83 24.14
CA ASN A 437 -0.74 -19.43 23.76
C ASN A 437 -2.06 -19.22 23.01
N LEU A 438 -2.73 -18.12 23.32
CA LEU A 438 -3.99 -17.73 22.72
C LEU A 438 -3.84 -16.31 22.15
N ASP A 439 -4.00 -16.17 20.83
CA ASP A 439 -4.05 -14.89 20.11
C ASP A 439 -5.49 -14.61 19.68
N LEU A 440 -6.07 -13.58 20.24
CA LEU A 440 -7.42 -13.11 19.93
C LEU A 440 -7.35 -11.74 19.27
N GLY A 441 -8.19 -11.54 18.29
CA GLY A 441 -8.31 -10.23 17.63
C GLY A 441 -9.76 -9.99 17.22
N ALA A 442 -10.18 -8.74 17.36
CA ALA A 442 -11.43 -8.25 16.80
C ALA A 442 -11.22 -6.85 16.22
N SER A 443 -11.79 -6.58 15.06
CA SER A 443 -11.83 -5.24 14.47
C SER A 443 -13.23 -4.89 14.00
N TYR A 444 -13.58 -3.61 14.17
CA TYR A 444 -14.74 -3.01 13.54
C TYR A 444 -14.32 -1.71 12.88
N ASN A 445 -14.34 -1.71 11.55
CA ASN A 445 -13.86 -0.61 10.74
C ASN A 445 -15.02 -0.02 9.93
N ILE A 446 -15.02 1.30 9.77
CA ILE A 446 -16.01 2.02 8.96
C ILE A 446 -15.27 2.90 7.98
N VAL A 447 -15.61 2.76 6.70
CA VAL A 447 -15.18 3.66 5.63
C VAL A 447 -16.35 4.44 5.11
N LYS A 448 -16.13 5.72 4.85
CA LYS A 448 -16.99 6.57 4.02
C LYS A 448 -16.11 7.20 2.95
N ALA A 449 -16.50 7.04 1.70
CA ALA A 449 -15.79 7.61 0.56
C ALA A 449 -16.82 8.31 -0.32
N ASP A 450 -16.76 9.63 -0.34
CA ASP A 450 -17.75 10.47 -0.98
C ASP A 450 -17.11 11.29 -2.10
N GLU A 451 -17.81 11.42 -3.22
CA GLU A 451 -17.56 12.42 -4.25
C GLU A 451 -18.73 13.41 -4.22
N PRO A 452 -18.60 14.48 -3.42
CA PRO A 452 -19.75 15.30 -3.05
C PRO A 452 -20.28 16.21 -4.17
N ASP A 453 -19.49 16.57 -5.19
CA ASP A 453 -19.92 17.43 -6.28
C ASP A 453 -18.90 17.48 -7.42
N ARG A 454 -18.82 16.44 -8.22
CA ARG A 454 -18.03 16.49 -9.44
C ARG A 454 -18.76 17.30 -10.50
N LYS A 455 -18.09 18.29 -11.07
CA LYS A 455 -18.62 19.17 -12.12
C LYS A 455 -17.82 18.94 -13.39
N THR A 456 -18.49 18.67 -14.50
CA THR A 456 -17.87 18.57 -15.82
C THR A 456 -18.62 19.48 -16.77
N ASN A 457 -17.89 20.33 -17.49
CA ASN A 457 -18.46 21.23 -18.47
C ASN A 457 -17.63 21.16 -19.77
N THR A 458 -18.32 20.94 -20.88
CA THR A 458 -17.73 20.83 -22.21
C THR A 458 -18.23 22.00 -23.08
N PHE A 459 -17.29 22.67 -23.72
CA PHE A 459 -17.52 23.81 -24.57
C PHE A 459 -16.87 23.62 -25.93
N ARG A 460 -17.42 24.26 -26.95
CA ARG A 460 -16.82 24.40 -28.26
C ARG A 460 -16.28 25.81 -28.43
N PHE A 461 -15.00 25.97 -28.67
CA PHE A 461 -14.37 27.23 -29.02
C PHE A 461 -14.41 27.42 -30.52
N VAL A 462 -14.76 28.60 -31.00
CA VAL A 462 -14.79 29.03 -32.41
C VAL A 462 -13.77 30.15 -32.59
N GLU A 463 -12.66 29.84 -33.26
CA GLU A 463 -11.54 30.79 -33.44
C GLU A 463 -11.95 32.08 -34.14
N ALA A 464 -12.73 31.97 -35.22
CA ALA A 464 -13.17 33.12 -36.02
C ALA A 464 -13.98 34.15 -35.21
N GLU A 465 -14.62 33.71 -34.16
CA GLU A 465 -15.46 34.51 -33.28
C GLU A 465 -14.80 34.80 -31.91
N ASN A 466 -13.70 34.13 -31.63
CA ASN A 466 -13.02 34.13 -30.34
C ASN A 466 -13.99 33.89 -29.18
N THR A 467 -14.89 32.92 -29.33
CA THR A 467 -16.03 32.70 -28.44
C THR A 467 -16.21 31.22 -28.12
N PHE A 468 -16.52 30.94 -26.85
CA PHE A 468 -16.91 29.61 -26.39
C PHE A 468 -18.44 29.45 -26.47
N TYR A 469 -18.86 28.27 -26.90
CA TYR A 469 -20.27 27.87 -26.96
C TYR A 469 -20.48 26.62 -26.12
N THR A 470 -21.62 26.47 -25.46
CA THR A 470 -21.98 25.22 -24.78
C THR A 470 -22.07 24.07 -25.75
N ALA A 471 -21.47 22.93 -25.44
CA ALA A 471 -21.66 21.71 -26.20
C ALA A 471 -22.91 20.96 -25.73
N GLY A 472 -23.73 20.53 -26.67
CA GLY A 472 -24.93 19.73 -26.45
C GLY A 472 -24.85 18.38 -27.18
N GLY A 473 -25.82 17.49 -26.96
CA GLY A 473 -25.97 16.23 -27.68
C GLY A 473 -25.48 14.98 -26.94
N ALA A 474 -24.64 15.10 -25.93
CA ALA A 474 -24.27 13.98 -25.05
C ALA A 474 -24.50 14.33 -23.57
N GLN A 475 -25.03 13.38 -22.80
CA GLN A 475 -25.33 13.54 -21.38
C GLN A 475 -24.07 13.77 -20.54
N SER A 476 -22.91 13.27 -20.99
CA SER A 476 -21.62 13.43 -20.31
C SER A 476 -20.99 14.82 -20.47
N TYR A 477 -21.49 15.68 -21.38
CA TYR A 477 -20.83 16.96 -21.69
C TYR A 477 -20.96 17.99 -20.57
N ASN A 478 -22.14 18.13 -20.00
CA ASN A 478 -22.36 19.10 -18.93
C ASN A 478 -23.15 18.43 -17.80
N HIS A 479 -22.50 18.20 -16.67
CA HIS A 479 -23.14 17.50 -15.57
C HIS A 479 -22.59 17.84 -14.20
N ARG A 480 -23.37 17.48 -13.19
CA ARG A 480 -22.95 17.34 -11.80
C ARG A 480 -23.19 15.92 -11.33
N TYR A 481 -22.20 15.33 -10.71
CA TYR A 481 -22.22 13.95 -10.23
C TYR A 481 -21.92 13.90 -8.74
N PHE A 482 -22.65 13.06 -8.04
CA PHE A 482 -22.57 12.86 -6.60
C PHE A 482 -22.55 11.38 -6.31
N HIS A 483 -21.61 10.91 -5.50
CA HIS A 483 -21.70 9.56 -4.98
C HIS A 483 -21.33 9.48 -3.49
N ASN A 484 -21.86 8.44 -2.85
CA ASN A 484 -21.49 8.03 -1.49
C ASN A 484 -21.18 6.54 -1.50
N LEU A 485 -20.04 6.17 -0.93
CA LEU A 485 -19.70 4.80 -0.60
C LEU A 485 -19.59 4.69 0.92
N LYS A 486 -20.23 3.66 1.49
CA LYS A 486 -20.07 3.29 2.89
C LYS A 486 -19.75 1.81 2.97
N GLU A 487 -18.67 1.48 3.67
CA GLU A 487 -18.31 0.09 3.97
C GLU A 487 -18.17 -0.11 5.48
N ASN A 488 -18.83 -1.13 6.00
CA ASN A 488 -18.66 -1.64 7.35
C ASN A 488 -17.92 -2.98 7.27
N ASP A 489 -16.84 -3.12 8.03
CA ASP A 489 -16.03 -4.34 8.06
C ASP A 489 -15.85 -4.81 9.50
N LEU A 490 -16.33 -6.01 9.79
CA LEU A 490 -16.18 -6.69 11.07
C LEU A 490 -15.30 -7.92 10.88
N ALA A 491 -14.21 -8.00 11.61
CA ALA A 491 -13.38 -9.20 11.61
C ALA A 491 -13.07 -9.67 13.03
N ALA A 492 -12.90 -10.98 13.16
CA ALA A 492 -12.48 -11.62 14.40
C ALA A 492 -11.54 -12.78 14.12
N LYS A 493 -10.53 -12.96 14.97
CA LYS A 493 -9.63 -14.11 14.95
C LYS A 493 -9.51 -14.73 16.35
N ALA A 494 -9.39 -16.04 16.38
CA ALA A 494 -9.05 -16.79 17.58
C ALA A 494 -8.07 -17.89 17.19
N ILE A 495 -6.85 -17.79 17.68
CA ILE A 495 -5.75 -18.69 17.35
C ILE A 495 -5.21 -19.26 18.65
N VAL A 496 -5.04 -20.57 18.70
CA VAL A 496 -4.43 -21.27 19.81
C VAL A 496 -3.24 -22.08 19.32
N ASP A 497 -2.13 -21.98 20.01
CA ASP A 497 -0.99 -22.83 19.75
C ASP A 497 -0.46 -23.49 21.05
N ARG A 498 0.17 -24.63 20.85
CA ARG A 498 0.87 -25.37 21.88
C ARG A 498 2.07 -26.12 21.31
N SER A 499 3.18 -26.05 22.02
CA SER A 499 4.38 -26.84 21.76
C SER A 499 4.40 -28.16 22.52
N PHE A 500 4.99 -29.16 21.89
CA PHE A 500 5.16 -30.53 22.40
C PHE A 500 6.59 -30.99 22.16
N PHE A 501 7.06 -31.98 22.92
CA PHE A 501 8.36 -32.62 22.74
C PHE A 501 9.53 -31.62 22.79
N GLU A 502 9.58 -30.81 23.85
CA GLU A 502 10.62 -29.77 24.01
C GLU A 502 10.67 -28.81 22.81
N ASP A 503 9.52 -28.29 22.45
CA ASP A 503 9.28 -27.33 21.36
C ASP A 503 9.59 -27.84 19.93
N LYS A 504 9.87 -29.16 19.77
CA LYS A 504 10.10 -29.78 18.46
C LYS A 504 8.86 -29.87 17.58
N LEU A 505 7.68 -29.92 18.16
CA LEU A 505 6.40 -29.93 17.45
C LEU A 505 5.49 -28.85 18.02
N LYS A 506 5.13 -27.85 17.21
CA LYS A 506 4.12 -26.86 17.55
C LYS A 506 2.87 -27.09 16.72
N ILE A 507 1.73 -27.15 17.36
CA ILE A 507 0.42 -27.27 16.73
C ILE A 507 -0.30 -25.94 16.91
N THR A 508 -0.72 -25.34 15.78
CA THR A 508 -1.49 -24.09 15.77
C THR A 508 -2.83 -24.36 15.10
N ALA A 509 -3.92 -24.08 15.77
CA ALA A 509 -5.27 -24.14 15.22
C ALA A 509 -5.96 -22.78 15.39
N GLY A 510 -6.80 -22.42 14.44
CA GLY A 510 -7.48 -21.13 14.54
C GLY A 510 -8.75 -21.07 13.71
N TYR A 511 -9.51 -20.04 14.05
CA TYR A 511 -10.74 -19.64 13.35
C TYR A 511 -10.71 -18.15 13.10
N ASN A 512 -11.03 -17.75 11.85
CA ASN A 512 -11.20 -16.37 11.45
C ASN A 512 -12.61 -16.16 10.91
N TYR A 513 -13.17 -15.01 11.22
CA TYR A 513 -14.46 -14.55 10.71
C TYR A 513 -14.27 -13.17 10.10
N ARG A 514 -14.89 -12.91 8.96
CA ARG A 514 -14.99 -11.58 8.37
C ARG A 514 -16.38 -11.37 7.80
N PHE A 515 -16.96 -10.22 8.08
CA PHE A 515 -18.20 -9.73 7.46
C PHE A 515 -17.93 -8.33 6.90
N THR A 516 -18.23 -8.14 5.64
CA THR A 516 -18.10 -6.86 4.94
C THR A 516 -19.44 -6.51 4.31
N GLU A 517 -19.93 -5.32 4.59
CA GLU A 517 -21.14 -4.74 4.00
C GLU A 517 -20.75 -3.43 3.29
N ARG A 518 -21.00 -3.32 1.99
CA ARG A 518 -20.73 -2.14 1.19
C ARG A 518 -22.01 -1.64 0.55
N ASN A 519 -22.30 -0.37 0.77
CA ASN A 519 -23.41 0.35 0.14
C ASN A 519 -22.82 1.46 -0.73
N PHE A 520 -23.22 1.52 -1.99
CA PHE A 520 -22.82 2.53 -2.94
C PHE A 520 -24.06 3.13 -3.62
N GLU A 521 -24.14 4.45 -3.62
CA GLU A 521 -25.17 5.18 -4.34
C GLU A 521 -24.57 6.33 -5.15
N ALA A 522 -25.08 6.56 -6.37
CA ALA A 522 -24.65 7.67 -7.20
C ALA A 522 -25.79 8.26 -8.01
N ILE A 523 -25.74 9.57 -8.23
CA ILE A 523 -26.67 10.29 -9.07
C ILE A 523 -25.93 11.34 -9.90
N GLN A 524 -26.27 11.44 -11.18
CA GLN A 524 -25.75 12.46 -12.08
C GLN A 524 -26.91 13.31 -12.64
N TYR A 525 -26.72 14.62 -12.54
CA TYR A 525 -27.61 15.63 -13.12
C TYR A 525 -26.97 16.22 -14.36
N ASN A 526 -27.55 15.96 -15.53
CA ASN A 526 -27.08 16.41 -16.83
C ASN A 526 -27.78 17.70 -17.22
N PHE A 527 -27.03 18.66 -17.74
CA PHE A 527 -27.55 19.92 -18.27
C PHE A 527 -27.57 19.82 -19.80
N ASP A 528 -28.75 19.62 -20.36
CA ASP A 528 -28.94 19.41 -21.80
C ASP A 528 -29.31 20.75 -22.46
N PHE A 529 -28.41 21.22 -23.31
CA PHE A 529 -28.58 22.50 -24.05
C PHE A 529 -29.21 22.22 -25.42
N PRO A 530 -30.47 22.63 -25.65
CA PRO A 530 -31.13 22.45 -26.95
C PRO A 530 -30.45 23.18 -28.09
N HIS A 531 -29.78 24.29 -27.77
CA HIS A 531 -29.01 25.10 -28.69
C HIS A 531 -27.68 25.53 -28.09
N PRO A 532 -26.61 25.67 -28.90
CA PRO A 532 -25.35 26.24 -28.42
C PRO A 532 -25.56 27.69 -27.92
N ILE A 533 -25.05 27.97 -26.74
CA ILE A 533 -25.13 29.32 -26.10
C ILE A 533 -23.71 29.86 -25.96
N ALA A 534 -23.46 31.10 -26.43
CA ALA A 534 -22.21 31.81 -26.23
C ALA A 534 -21.96 32.07 -24.74
N ILE A 535 -20.76 31.75 -24.24
CA ILE A 535 -20.45 31.85 -22.81
C ILE A 535 -19.07 32.50 -22.57
N SER A 536 -18.89 33.01 -21.36
CA SER A 536 -17.57 33.29 -20.79
C SER A 536 -17.18 32.16 -19.85
N VAL A 537 -16.06 31.47 -20.11
CA VAL A 537 -15.52 30.41 -19.26
C VAL A 537 -15.03 30.94 -17.92
N GLU A 538 -14.76 32.23 -17.80
CA GLU A 538 -14.36 32.91 -16.55
C GLU A 538 -15.52 33.02 -15.56
N ASN A 539 -16.78 33.04 -16.04
CA ASN A 539 -17.95 33.18 -15.19
C ASN A 539 -19.08 32.25 -15.62
N LEU A 540 -18.93 30.96 -15.29
CA LEU A 540 -19.92 29.90 -15.59
C LEU A 540 -21.20 30.03 -14.75
N ASN A 541 -21.13 30.68 -13.58
CA ASN A 541 -22.28 30.81 -12.68
C ASN A 541 -23.44 31.61 -13.29
N TRP A 542 -23.19 32.48 -14.30
CA TRP A 542 -24.24 33.25 -14.94
C TRP A 542 -25.19 32.39 -15.80
N ILE A 543 -24.73 31.23 -16.30
CA ILE A 543 -25.56 30.33 -17.12
C ILE A 543 -26.17 29.20 -16.27
N PHE A 544 -25.45 28.71 -15.25
CA PHE A 544 -25.92 27.60 -14.40
C PHE A 544 -26.69 28.09 -13.19
N ASN A 545 -27.98 28.47 -13.43
CA ASN A 545 -28.88 29.07 -12.41
C ASN A 545 -30.37 28.84 -12.77
N GLN A 546 -31.26 29.26 -11.87
CA GLN A 546 -32.71 29.11 -12.06
C GLN A 546 -33.25 29.89 -13.26
N ILE A 547 -32.75 31.09 -13.54
CA ILE A 547 -33.20 31.91 -14.65
C ILE A 547 -33.00 31.20 -16.00
N SER A 548 -31.89 30.49 -16.12
CA SER A 548 -31.59 29.73 -17.32
C SER A 548 -32.54 28.53 -17.50
N ILE A 549 -32.94 27.87 -16.42
CA ILE A 549 -33.97 26.82 -16.44
C ILE A 549 -35.32 27.41 -16.88
N ASP A 550 -35.76 28.50 -16.24
CA ASP A 550 -37.05 29.15 -16.52
C ASP A 550 -37.15 29.62 -17.95
N ASN A 551 -36.03 30.05 -18.54
CA ASN A 551 -35.95 30.52 -19.92
C ASN A 551 -35.68 29.37 -20.93
N GLY A 552 -35.58 28.12 -20.49
CA GLY A 552 -35.35 26.98 -21.36
C GLY A 552 -33.95 26.98 -22.02
N VAL A 553 -32.97 27.65 -21.42
CA VAL A 553 -31.57 27.66 -21.88
C VAL A 553 -30.99 26.25 -21.83
N PHE A 554 -31.31 25.52 -20.78
CA PHE A 554 -31.03 24.08 -20.65
C PHE A 554 -32.12 23.36 -19.86
N VAL A 555 -32.18 22.05 -20.02
CA VAL A 555 -33.05 21.16 -19.26
C VAL A 555 -32.20 20.28 -18.37
N VAL A 556 -32.59 20.12 -17.10
CA VAL A 556 -31.93 19.19 -16.17
C VAL A 556 -32.55 17.80 -16.35
N LYS A 557 -31.71 16.81 -16.58
CA LYS A 557 -32.05 15.38 -16.70
C LYS A 557 -31.13 14.55 -15.80
N THR A 558 -31.50 13.34 -15.47
CA THR A 558 -30.58 12.37 -14.90
C THR A 558 -30.31 11.24 -15.89
N TYR A 559 -29.48 10.28 -15.55
CA TYR A 559 -29.33 9.05 -16.36
C TYR A 559 -30.67 8.31 -16.58
N ARG A 560 -31.62 8.48 -15.65
CA ARG A 560 -32.98 7.94 -15.77
C ARG A 560 -33.95 8.85 -16.53
N GLY A 561 -33.44 9.93 -17.11
CA GLY A 561 -34.24 10.93 -17.84
C GLY A 561 -34.94 11.94 -16.92
N THR A 562 -36.23 12.26 -17.23
CA THR A 562 -37.05 13.25 -16.49
C THR A 562 -38.35 12.64 -15.94
N GLY A 563 -38.53 11.31 -16.06
CA GLY A 563 -39.74 10.58 -15.61
C GLY A 563 -39.86 10.48 -14.08
N ALA A 564 -40.84 9.72 -13.61
CA ALA A 564 -41.14 9.57 -12.20
C ALA A 564 -39.95 9.04 -11.37
N ASN A 565 -39.12 8.21 -11.96
CA ASN A 565 -37.94 7.60 -11.29
C ASN A 565 -36.63 8.34 -11.61
N ALA A 566 -36.71 9.56 -12.17
CA ALA A 566 -35.51 10.29 -12.58
C ALA A 566 -34.56 10.60 -11.41
N LEU A 567 -35.08 10.76 -10.23
CA LEU A 567 -34.32 11.09 -9.01
C LEU A 567 -33.84 9.85 -8.23
N ASP A 568 -34.20 8.64 -8.67
CA ASP A 568 -33.70 7.42 -8.03
C ASP A 568 -32.19 7.28 -8.34
N PRO A 569 -31.33 7.12 -7.33
CA PRO A 569 -29.91 6.93 -7.56
C PRO A 569 -29.63 5.58 -8.24
N GLN A 570 -28.47 5.46 -8.83
CA GLN A 570 -27.89 4.18 -9.16
C GLN A 570 -27.28 3.62 -7.88
N THR A 571 -27.50 2.34 -7.61
CA THR A 571 -26.99 1.69 -6.40
C THR A 571 -26.34 0.34 -6.71
N TYR A 572 -25.38 -0.05 -5.90
CA TYR A 572 -25.07 -1.45 -5.64
C TYR A 572 -24.83 -1.65 -4.15
N ASP A 573 -25.34 -2.76 -3.64
CA ASP A 573 -25.20 -3.19 -2.27
C ASP A 573 -24.52 -4.55 -2.29
N GLY A 574 -23.40 -4.69 -1.58
CA GLY A 574 -22.57 -5.89 -1.52
C GLY A 574 -22.39 -6.36 -0.09
N GLU A 575 -22.65 -7.64 0.14
CA GLU A 575 -22.35 -8.32 1.39
C GLU A 575 -21.38 -9.47 1.16
N ARG A 576 -20.40 -9.62 2.03
CA ARG A 576 -19.46 -10.74 1.99
C ARG A 576 -19.24 -11.28 3.40
N THR A 577 -19.49 -12.58 3.57
CA THR A 577 -19.19 -13.31 4.80
C THR A 577 -18.17 -14.41 4.51
N VAL A 578 -17.12 -14.46 5.32
CA VAL A 578 -16.08 -15.50 5.24
C VAL A 578 -15.90 -16.16 6.59
N HIS A 579 -16.12 -17.46 6.64
CA HIS A 579 -15.82 -18.33 7.76
C HIS A 579 -14.61 -19.18 7.44
N SER A 580 -13.59 -19.14 8.28
CA SER A 580 -12.32 -19.81 8.02
C SER A 580 -11.84 -20.63 9.19
N GLY A 581 -11.51 -21.88 8.96
CA GLY A 581 -10.84 -22.74 9.94
C GLY A 581 -9.49 -23.19 9.41
N PHE A 582 -8.46 -23.25 10.26
CA PHE A 582 -7.13 -23.69 9.83
C PHE A 582 -6.39 -24.47 10.90
N LEU A 583 -5.43 -25.29 10.43
CA LEU A 583 -4.50 -26.04 11.23
C LEU A 583 -3.10 -25.96 10.62
N ASN A 584 -2.07 -25.68 11.44
CA ASN A 584 -0.67 -25.76 11.10
C ASN A 584 0.07 -26.69 12.04
N LEU A 585 0.99 -27.47 11.48
CA LEU A 585 1.93 -28.32 12.19
C LEU A 585 3.34 -27.84 11.89
N ASP A 586 4.01 -27.23 12.86
CA ASP A 586 5.40 -26.82 12.78
C ASP A 586 6.27 -27.88 13.43
N TRP A 587 7.12 -28.56 12.64
CA TRP A 587 7.96 -29.65 13.10
C TRP A 587 9.43 -29.34 12.89
N THR A 588 10.18 -29.23 13.98
CA THR A 588 11.63 -29.03 13.95
C THR A 588 12.35 -30.38 14.01
N ILE A 589 13.12 -30.70 12.96
CA ILE A 589 13.89 -31.90 12.80
C ILE A 589 15.36 -31.52 12.54
N GLY A 590 16.18 -31.46 13.58
CA GLY A 590 17.53 -30.91 13.45
C GLY A 590 17.49 -29.48 12.93
N ASN A 591 18.16 -29.20 11.83
CA ASN A 591 18.23 -27.89 11.19
C ASN A 591 17.03 -27.58 10.27
N LEU A 592 16.06 -28.49 10.16
CA LEU A 592 14.87 -28.33 9.31
C LEU A 592 13.66 -27.94 10.17
N LEU A 593 13.03 -26.81 9.85
CA LEU A 593 11.68 -26.47 10.29
C LEU A 593 10.72 -26.73 9.13
N LEU A 594 9.79 -27.65 9.33
CA LEU A 594 8.74 -28.03 8.39
C LEU A 594 7.40 -27.52 8.92
N THR A 595 6.70 -26.70 8.15
CA THR A 595 5.33 -26.29 8.42
C THR A 595 4.40 -26.88 7.37
N ILE A 596 3.47 -27.72 7.79
CA ILE A 596 2.37 -28.24 6.97
C ILE A 596 1.10 -27.62 7.48
N GLY A 597 0.36 -26.99 6.61
CA GLY A 597 -0.89 -26.29 6.94
C GLY A 597 -2.03 -26.62 6.00
N GLY A 598 -3.22 -26.49 6.51
CA GLY A 598 -4.47 -26.52 5.75
C GLY A 598 -5.46 -25.51 6.27
N ARG A 599 -6.14 -24.85 5.35
CA ARG A 599 -7.19 -23.88 5.65
C ARG A 599 -8.43 -24.20 4.82
N ILE A 600 -9.59 -24.00 5.41
CA ILE A 600 -10.87 -24.09 4.73
C ILE A 600 -11.55 -22.74 4.87
N ASP A 601 -11.87 -22.09 3.74
CA ASP A 601 -12.67 -20.86 3.70
C ASP A 601 -14.04 -21.15 3.10
N ASN A 602 -15.09 -20.83 3.82
CA ASN A 602 -16.45 -20.81 3.30
C ASN A 602 -16.85 -19.36 3.05
N VAL A 603 -17.04 -19.03 1.78
CA VAL A 603 -17.31 -17.69 1.29
C VAL A 603 -18.73 -17.60 0.80
N ASN A 604 -19.46 -16.59 1.28
CA ASN A 604 -20.73 -16.15 0.75
C ASN A 604 -20.60 -14.66 0.38
N GLN A 605 -20.76 -14.34 -0.90
CA GLN A 605 -20.77 -12.97 -1.40
C GLN A 605 -22.05 -12.77 -2.21
N ASP A 606 -22.84 -11.79 -1.82
CA ASP A 606 -24.08 -11.39 -2.48
C ASP A 606 -23.94 -9.92 -2.93
N ILE A 607 -24.38 -9.61 -4.16
CA ILE A 607 -24.36 -8.25 -4.70
C ILE A 607 -25.73 -7.98 -5.32
N GLU A 608 -26.41 -6.96 -4.85
CA GLU A 608 -27.62 -6.42 -5.44
C GLU A 608 -27.31 -5.08 -6.13
N TYR A 609 -27.72 -4.90 -7.38
CA TYR A 609 -27.49 -3.67 -8.12
C TYR A 609 -28.73 -3.15 -8.82
N ASN A 610 -28.82 -1.81 -8.93
CA ASN A 610 -29.86 -1.09 -9.64
C ASN A 610 -29.22 0.06 -10.41
N THR A 611 -28.84 -0.21 -11.67
CA THR A 611 -28.11 0.73 -12.53
C THR A 611 -28.99 1.20 -13.69
N SER A 612 -28.53 2.22 -14.41
CA SER A 612 -29.22 2.73 -15.59
C SER A 612 -28.57 2.30 -16.90
N LEU A 613 -27.60 1.38 -16.85
CA LEU A 613 -26.98 0.85 -18.05
C LEU A 613 -28.00 0.07 -18.87
N ALA A 614 -28.53 0.71 -19.90
CA ALA A 614 -29.25 0.04 -20.98
C ALA A 614 -28.22 -0.43 -22.02
N ASN A 615 -27.50 -1.50 -21.73
CA ASN A 615 -26.64 -2.15 -22.70
C ASN A 615 -27.42 -3.28 -23.38
N SER A 616 -27.34 -3.41 -24.70
CA SER A 616 -27.93 -4.53 -25.44
C SER A 616 -27.33 -5.88 -25.03
N GLU A 617 -26.16 -5.90 -24.43
CA GLU A 617 -25.48 -7.10 -23.92
C GLU A 617 -25.82 -7.42 -22.45
N LEU A 618 -26.28 -6.42 -21.68
CA LEU A 618 -26.76 -6.59 -20.31
C LEU A 618 -28.19 -6.07 -20.17
N PRO A 619 -29.22 -6.86 -20.53
CA PRO A 619 -30.61 -6.41 -20.59
C PRO A 619 -31.23 -6.10 -19.23
N ILE A 620 -30.49 -6.24 -18.12
CA ILE A 620 -31.02 -6.16 -16.77
C ILE A 620 -30.41 -4.95 -16.04
N ASN A 621 -31.19 -3.91 -15.82
CA ASN A 621 -30.85 -2.76 -14.97
C ASN A 621 -30.90 -3.11 -13.46
N ARG A 622 -31.34 -4.28 -13.12
CA ARG A 622 -31.38 -4.83 -11.76
C ARG A 622 -30.99 -6.28 -11.80
N GLY A 623 -30.14 -6.69 -10.88
CA GLY A 623 -29.72 -8.07 -10.78
C GLY A 623 -29.12 -8.38 -9.41
N VAL A 624 -28.93 -9.65 -9.19
CA VAL A 624 -28.23 -10.20 -8.03
C VAL A 624 -27.12 -11.11 -8.55
N GLY A 625 -25.89 -10.84 -8.12
CA GLY A 625 -24.75 -11.74 -8.33
C GLY A 625 -24.42 -12.42 -7.01
N ASP A 626 -24.24 -13.75 -7.00
CA ASP A 626 -23.84 -14.47 -5.81
C ASP A 626 -22.67 -15.42 -6.06
N ILE A 627 -21.76 -15.48 -5.10
CA ILE A 627 -20.66 -16.45 -5.04
C ILE A 627 -20.80 -17.20 -3.73
N LYS A 628 -21.02 -18.51 -3.80
CA LYS A 628 -21.15 -19.41 -2.64
C LYS A 628 -20.20 -20.57 -2.81
N GLU A 629 -18.99 -20.43 -2.28
CA GLU A 629 -17.93 -21.40 -2.50
C GLU A 629 -17.18 -21.78 -1.23
N THR A 630 -16.63 -22.99 -1.24
CA THR A 630 -15.75 -23.48 -0.18
C THR A 630 -14.39 -23.83 -0.76
N PHE A 631 -13.38 -23.12 -0.31
CA PHE A 631 -12.00 -23.29 -0.75
C PHE A 631 -11.21 -24.15 0.24
N ILE A 632 -10.47 -25.14 -0.28
CA ILE A 632 -9.52 -25.94 0.49
C ILE A 632 -8.11 -25.52 0.07
N LEU A 633 -7.35 -24.99 1.02
CA LEU A 633 -6.09 -24.29 0.81
C LEU A 633 -4.94 -24.98 1.56
N PRO A 634 -4.29 -25.99 0.95
CA PRO A 634 -3.11 -26.60 1.52
C PRO A 634 -1.89 -25.67 1.42
N SER A 635 -0.99 -25.75 2.40
CA SER A 635 0.29 -25.04 2.40
C SER A 635 1.40 -25.90 2.96
N LEU A 636 2.58 -25.78 2.35
CA LEU A 636 3.82 -26.41 2.79
C LEU A 636 4.90 -25.34 2.80
N ASN A 637 5.58 -25.16 3.93
CA ASN A 637 6.71 -24.28 4.06
C ASN A 637 7.86 -25.02 4.74
N LEU A 638 9.04 -24.91 4.19
CA LEU A 638 10.27 -25.53 4.66
C LEU A 638 11.30 -24.42 4.90
N LYS A 639 11.99 -24.48 6.03
CA LYS A 639 13.14 -23.65 6.33
C LYS A 639 14.26 -24.58 6.78
N TYR A 640 15.36 -24.61 6.04
CA TYR A 640 16.52 -25.41 6.34
C TYR A 640 17.73 -24.54 6.61
N ASN A 641 18.24 -24.57 7.84
CA ASN A 641 19.45 -23.88 8.23
C ASN A 641 20.66 -24.72 7.78
N LEU A 642 21.28 -24.35 6.63
CA LEU A 642 22.50 -24.99 6.14
C LEU A 642 23.64 -24.76 7.12
N THR A 643 23.76 -23.53 7.60
CA THR A 643 24.57 -23.05 8.73
C THR A 643 23.76 -22.00 9.45
N ASP A 644 24.25 -21.41 10.54
CA ASP A 644 23.59 -20.30 11.22
C ASP A 644 23.37 -19.10 10.30
N ASP A 645 24.25 -18.88 9.32
CA ASP A 645 24.23 -17.74 8.42
C ASP A 645 23.56 -18.04 7.08
N ASN A 646 23.40 -19.33 6.72
CA ASN A 646 22.87 -19.80 5.45
C ASN A 646 21.53 -20.49 5.64
N ILE A 647 20.49 -19.96 5.02
CA ILE A 647 19.14 -20.48 5.12
C ILE A 647 18.60 -20.78 3.73
N LEU A 648 18.04 -21.97 3.55
CA LEU A 648 17.29 -22.35 2.37
C LEU A 648 15.81 -22.49 2.74
N ARG A 649 14.93 -21.84 1.99
CA ARG A 649 13.47 -21.94 2.16
C ARG A 649 12.82 -22.51 0.91
N PHE A 650 11.77 -23.26 1.11
CA PHE A 650 10.87 -23.70 0.05
C PHE A 650 9.43 -23.53 0.53
N ALA A 651 8.55 -23.10 -0.36
CA ALA A 651 7.11 -22.99 -0.07
C ALA A 651 6.28 -23.44 -1.28
N ALA A 652 5.16 -24.08 -1.00
CA ALA A 652 4.14 -24.42 -2.00
C ALA A 652 2.75 -24.28 -1.39
N SER A 653 1.80 -23.70 -2.15
CA SER A 653 0.45 -23.48 -1.65
C SER A 653 -0.59 -23.33 -2.76
N LYS A 654 -1.86 -23.56 -2.40
CA LYS A 654 -3.02 -23.14 -3.17
C LYS A 654 -3.69 -21.96 -2.45
N THR A 655 -4.12 -20.94 -3.21
CA THR A 655 -4.88 -19.77 -2.76
C THR A 655 -5.96 -19.45 -3.79
N TYR A 656 -6.78 -18.44 -3.53
CA TYR A 656 -7.82 -18.00 -4.46
C TYR A 656 -7.90 -16.48 -4.53
N THR A 657 -8.67 -15.95 -5.49
CA THR A 657 -9.02 -14.53 -5.59
C THR A 657 -10.47 -14.38 -6.02
N LEU A 658 -11.21 -13.54 -5.30
CA LEU A 658 -12.61 -13.23 -5.59
C LEU A 658 -12.72 -12.00 -6.50
N PRO A 659 -13.70 -11.99 -7.43
CA PRO A 659 -14.15 -10.75 -8.07
C PRO A 659 -14.59 -9.74 -7.00
N GLN A 660 -14.26 -8.46 -7.22
CA GLN A 660 -14.64 -7.40 -6.29
C GLN A 660 -16.08 -6.92 -6.58
N PHE A 661 -16.72 -6.27 -5.61
CA PHE A 661 -18.11 -5.80 -5.75
C PHE A 661 -18.30 -4.91 -6.99
N LYS A 662 -17.36 -3.98 -7.25
CA LYS A 662 -17.42 -3.10 -8.43
C LYS A 662 -17.13 -3.84 -9.75
N GLU A 663 -16.27 -4.86 -9.71
CA GLU A 663 -15.93 -5.64 -10.89
C GLU A 663 -17.12 -6.47 -11.38
N THR A 664 -18.00 -6.88 -10.47
CA THR A 664 -19.24 -7.62 -10.78
C THR A 664 -20.46 -6.72 -11.01
N ALA A 665 -20.54 -5.57 -10.31
CA ALA A 665 -21.68 -4.67 -10.48
C ALA A 665 -21.59 -3.89 -11.79
N PRO A 666 -22.58 -3.95 -12.71
CA PRO A 666 -22.56 -3.24 -13.99
C PRO A 666 -22.85 -1.74 -13.80
N PHE A 667 -22.13 -1.11 -12.91
CA PHE A 667 -22.17 0.31 -12.61
C PHE A 667 -21.10 1.02 -13.43
N THR A 668 -21.45 2.11 -14.13
CA THR A 668 -20.48 2.91 -14.88
C THR A 668 -19.84 3.95 -13.96
N TYR A 669 -18.52 3.93 -13.90
CA TYR A 669 -17.68 4.94 -13.29
C TYR A 669 -16.94 5.71 -14.38
N GLU A 670 -17.05 7.04 -14.39
CA GLU A 670 -16.50 7.88 -15.46
C GLU A 670 -15.37 8.79 -14.94
N THR A 671 -14.28 8.80 -15.67
CA THR A 671 -13.28 9.87 -15.65
C THR A 671 -13.53 10.82 -16.85
N VAL A 672 -12.69 11.81 -17.08
CA VAL A 672 -12.84 12.71 -18.25
C VAL A 672 -12.63 11.97 -19.57
N THR A 673 -11.72 11.02 -19.58
CA THR A 673 -11.26 10.32 -20.78
C THR A 673 -11.65 8.84 -20.81
N GLU A 674 -11.95 8.22 -19.68
CA GLU A 674 -12.19 6.79 -19.56
C GLU A 674 -13.50 6.54 -18.78
N SER A 675 -14.19 5.46 -19.08
CA SER A 675 -15.27 4.94 -18.26
C SER A 675 -15.08 3.46 -17.99
N SER A 676 -15.42 2.98 -16.79
CA SER A 676 -15.34 1.56 -16.42
C SER A 676 -16.69 1.02 -15.98
N PHE A 677 -16.99 -0.23 -16.30
CA PHE A 677 -18.18 -0.92 -15.84
C PHE A 677 -17.88 -2.38 -15.48
N GLY A 678 -18.63 -2.90 -14.50
CA GLY A 678 -18.46 -4.25 -14.02
C GLY A 678 -19.09 -5.29 -14.94
N ASN A 679 -18.66 -6.55 -14.75
CA ASN A 679 -19.15 -7.73 -15.45
C ASN A 679 -19.68 -8.74 -14.41
N PRO A 680 -20.99 -9.01 -14.34
CA PRO A 680 -21.58 -9.95 -13.37
C PRO A 680 -21.21 -11.42 -13.62
N ASP A 681 -20.67 -11.77 -14.80
CA ASP A 681 -20.32 -13.13 -15.19
C ASP A 681 -18.87 -13.52 -14.79
N LEU A 682 -18.21 -12.71 -13.96
CA LEU A 682 -16.85 -13.00 -13.50
C LEU A 682 -16.80 -14.23 -12.59
N GLU A 683 -15.83 -15.10 -12.88
CA GLU A 683 -15.53 -16.29 -12.10
C GLU A 683 -14.37 -16.04 -11.12
N VAL A 684 -14.30 -16.85 -10.07
CA VAL A 684 -13.19 -16.85 -9.10
C VAL A 684 -11.91 -17.38 -9.77
N SER A 685 -10.78 -16.91 -9.27
CA SER A 685 -9.47 -17.41 -9.73
C SER A 685 -8.87 -18.36 -8.67
N ASP A 686 -8.40 -19.54 -9.11
CA ASP A 686 -7.59 -20.45 -8.29
C ASP A 686 -6.11 -20.27 -8.61
N ILE A 687 -5.26 -20.21 -7.57
CA ILE A 687 -3.83 -19.92 -7.75
C ILE A 687 -2.96 -20.95 -7.03
N TYR A 688 -1.98 -21.49 -7.77
CA TYR A 688 -0.97 -22.40 -7.26
C TYR A 688 0.37 -21.68 -7.24
N ASN A 689 1.03 -21.71 -6.08
CA ASN A 689 2.27 -20.98 -5.82
C ASN A 689 3.38 -21.94 -5.45
N ALA A 690 4.61 -21.68 -5.94
CA ALA A 690 5.83 -22.38 -5.53
C ALA A 690 7.00 -21.39 -5.47
N ASP A 691 7.77 -21.45 -4.39
CA ASP A 691 8.86 -20.52 -4.10
C ASP A 691 10.07 -21.27 -3.53
N ILE A 692 11.26 -20.81 -3.89
CA ILE A 692 12.52 -21.21 -3.29
C ILE A 692 13.36 -19.96 -3.01
N LYS A 693 13.92 -19.86 -1.81
CA LYS A 693 14.77 -18.71 -1.42
C LYS A 693 16.01 -19.22 -0.71
N TRP A 694 17.16 -18.71 -1.12
CA TRP A 694 18.43 -18.84 -0.42
C TRP A 694 18.79 -17.49 0.20
N GLU A 695 19.20 -17.52 1.49
CA GLU A 695 19.58 -16.35 2.25
C GLU A 695 20.95 -16.56 2.86
N TYR A 696 21.81 -15.56 2.77
CA TYR A 696 23.09 -15.49 3.45
C TYR A 696 23.21 -14.21 4.26
N TYR A 697 23.33 -14.35 5.56
CA TYR A 697 23.45 -13.23 6.51
C TYR A 697 24.93 -13.01 6.81
N PHE A 698 25.52 -11.92 6.29
CA PHE A 698 26.94 -11.57 6.55
C PHE A 698 27.15 -11.08 7.97
N SER A 699 26.18 -10.36 8.53
CA SER A 699 26.12 -9.85 9.88
C SER A 699 24.66 -9.58 10.29
N ARG A 700 24.44 -9.09 11.50
CA ARG A 700 23.08 -8.83 12.05
C ARG A 700 22.24 -7.86 11.22
N GLY A 701 22.85 -6.95 10.47
CA GLY A 701 22.20 -5.96 9.62
C GLY A 701 22.42 -6.16 8.12
N GLU A 702 23.06 -7.26 7.71
CA GLU A 702 23.51 -7.47 6.35
C GLU A 702 22.97 -8.79 5.77
N LEU A 703 22.50 -8.72 4.54
CA LEU A 703 21.84 -9.85 3.87
C LEU A 703 22.20 -9.90 2.39
N PHE A 704 22.40 -11.09 1.88
CA PHE A 704 22.23 -11.42 0.47
C PHE A 704 21.16 -12.49 0.35
N SER A 705 20.21 -12.30 -0.56
CA SER A 705 19.23 -13.34 -0.84
C SER A 705 18.93 -13.47 -2.33
N LEU A 706 18.62 -14.69 -2.74
CA LEU A 706 18.16 -15.03 -4.07
C LEU A 706 16.87 -15.86 -3.95
N THR A 707 15.81 -15.36 -4.58
CA THR A 707 14.50 -16.03 -4.60
C THR A 707 14.13 -16.39 -6.03
N GLY A 708 13.68 -17.63 -6.25
CA GLY A 708 12.97 -18.06 -7.45
C GLY A 708 11.53 -18.34 -7.11
N PHE A 709 10.60 -17.94 -7.95
CA PHE A 709 9.17 -18.18 -7.73
C PHE A 709 8.43 -18.53 -9.01
N GLY A 710 7.32 -19.24 -8.86
CA GLY A 710 6.40 -19.58 -9.93
C GLY A 710 4.95 -19.56 -9.44
N LYS A 711 4.04 -19.13 -10.30
CA LYS A 711 2.60 -19.10 -10.04
C LYS A 711 1.86 -19.59 -11.28
N TYR A 712 0.82 -20.38 -11.06
CA TYR A 712 -0.15 -20.75 -12.09
C TYR A 712 -1.53 -20.29 -11.64
N ILE A 713 -2.24 -19.56 -12.48
CA ILE A 713 -3.54 -18.96 -12.19
C ILE A 713 -4.55 -19.52 -13.17
N GLU A 714 -5.63 -20.08 -12.67
CA GLU A 714 -6.83 -20.45 -13.42
C GLU A 714 -7.82 -19.28 -13.37
N ASN A 715 -8.45 -18.95 -14.50
CA ASN A 715 -9.44 -17.88 -14.67
C ASN A 715 -8.94 -16.49 -14.16
N PRO A 716 -7.74 -16.00 -14.55
CA PRO A 716 -7.28 -14.68 -14.10
C PRO A 716 -8.21 -13.57 -14.57
N ILE A 717 -8.58 -12.66 -13.68
CA ILE A 717 -9.43 -11.50 -13.99
C ILE A 717 -8.54 -10.38 -14.53
N ASN A 718 -8.93 -9.80 -15.68
CA ASN A 718 -8.20 -8.72 -16.32
C ASN A 718 -9.10 -7.53 -16.60
N LYS A 719 -8.53 -6.33 -16.47
CA LYS A 719 -9.14 -5.11 -16.98
C LYS A 719 -8.86 -5.01 -18.49
N VAL A 720 -9.90 -4.77 -19.27
CA VAL A 720 -9.87 -4.76 -20.72
C VAL A 720 -10.38 -3.46 -21.29
N ALA A 721 -9.76 -2.97 -22.37
CA ALA A 721 -10.21 -1.80 -23.11
C ALA A 721 -11.24 -2.21 -24.16
N VAL A 722 -12.52 -1.95 -23.88
CA VAL A 722 -13.63 -2.27 -24.79
C VAL A 722 -13.69 -1.25 -25.93
N PRO A 723 -13.81 -1.68 -27.23
CA PRO A 723 -13.92 -0.76 -28.33
C PRO A 723 -15.18 0.09 -28.23
N SER A 724 -15.00 1.36 -27.96
CA SER A 724 -16.09 2.33 -27.95
C SER A 724 -15.55 3.72 -28.31
N ALA A 725 -16.45 4.64 -28.64
CA ALA A 725 -16.08 6.03 -28.91
C ALA A 725 -15.61 6.80 -27.68
N SER A 726 -15.56 6.18 -26.48
CA SER A 726 -15.27 6.82 -25.19
C SER A 726 -14.35 6.01 -24.28
N ASP A 727 -13.36 5.29 -24.83
CA ASP A 727 -12.41 4.47 -24.06
C ASP A 727 -13.05 3.78 -22.84
N GLN A 728 -13.90 2.80 -23.12
CA GLN A 728 -14.57 2.03 -22.07
C GLN A 728 -13.67 0.89 -21.57
N LEU A 729 -13.64 0.70 -20.26
CA LEU A 729 -12.97 -0.40 -19.61
C LEU A 729 -14.00 -1.35 -18.99
N SER A 730 -13.70 -2.66 -19.00
CA SER A 730 -14.50 -3.67 -18.33
C SER A 730 -13.59 -4.75 -17.74
N TYR A 731 -14.15 -5.85 -17.26
CA TYR A 731 -13.42 -6.95 -16.62
C TYR A 731 -13.81 -8.27 -17.27
N ILE A 732 -12.84 -9.12 -17.58
CA ILE A 732 -13.05 -10.44 -18.19
C ILE A 732 -12.07 -11.43 -17.58
N ASN A 733 -12.49 -12.70 -17.39
CA ASN A 733 -11.59 -13.78 -17.08
C ASN A 733 -10.87 -14.25 -18.34
N ALA A 734 -9.53 -14.43 -18.27
CA ALA A 734 -8.76 -15.19 -19.24
C ALA A 734 -8.76 -16.68 -18.86
N GLU A 735 -8.24 -17.56 -19.74
CA GLU A 735 -8.24 -19.01 -19.46
C GLU A 735 -7.30 -19.37 -18.32
N ASN A 736 -6.03 -18.99 -18.44
CA ASN A 736 -5.01 -19.25 -17.44
C ASN A 736 -3.81 -18.32 -17.61
N ALA A 737 -3.01 -18.23 -16.56
CA ALA A 737 -1.77 -17.47 -16.60
C ALA A 737 -0.64 -18.18 -15.86
N VAL A 738 0.59 -17.96 -16.34
CA VAL A 738 1.83 -18.42 -15.71
C VAL A 738 2.68 -17.20 -15.41
N ILE A 739 3.19 -17.14 -14.19
CA ILE A 739 4.18 -16.17 -13.76
C ILE A 739 5.38 -16.93 -13.23
N ALA A 740 6.58 -16.55 -13.65
CA ALA A 740 7.84 -17.06 -13.09
C ALA A 740 8.84 -15.93 -12.97
N GLY A 741 9.67 -15.96 -11.94
CA GLY A 741 10.63 -14.87 -11.76
C GLY A 741 11.72 -15.19 -10.76
N ALA A 742 12.66 -14.24 -10.67
CA ALA A 742 13.75 -14.26 -9.72
C ALA A 742 13.88 -12.87 -9.05
N GLU A 743 14.19 -12.90 -7.75
CA GLU A 743 14.43 -11.69 -6.95
C GLU A 743 15.80 -11.79 -6.29
N VAL A 744 16.52 -10.69 -6.26
CA VAL A 744 17.79 -10.53 -5.55
C VAL A 744 17.63 -9.39 -4.54
N GLU A 745 18.04 -9.63 -3.31
CA GLU A 745 18.17 -8.61 -2.27
C GLU A 745 19.60 -8.62 -1.72
N PHE A 746 20.23 -7.47 -1.68
CA PHE A 746 21.55 -7.29 -1.12
C PHE A 746 21.56 -6.04 -0.25
N LYS A 747 21.97 -6.20 1.00
CA LYS A 747 22.09 -5.13 1.98
C LYS A 747 23.42 -5.30 2.72
N LYS A 748 24.27 -4.29 2.65
CA LYS A 748 25.61 -4.36 3.24
C LYS A 748 26.10 -3.02 3.76
N LEU A 749 26.76 -3.08 4.89
CA LEU A 749 27.58 -2.00 5.44
C LEU A 749 28.95 -2.02 4.70
N ILE A 750 29.09 -1.12 3.72
CA ILE A 750 30.29 -1.05 2.86
C ILE A 750 31.51 -0.56 3.65
N PHE A 751 31.28 0.37 4.56
CA PHE A 751 32.32 0.98 5.38
C PHE A 751 31.72 1.31 6.75
N SER A 752 32.47 0.94 7.80
CA SER A 752 32.19 1.32 9.19
C SER A 752 33.50 1.75 9.84
N ARG A 753 33.49 2.92 10.43
CA ARG A 753 34.55 3.42 11.27
C ARG A 753 33.93 3.84 12.61
N LEU A 754 34.18 3.06 13.60
CA LEU A 754 33.80 3.34 14.99
C LEU A 754 35.01 3.99 15.69
N ASP A 755 34.80 5.17 16.26
CA ASP A 755 35.84 5.98 16.91
C ASP A 755 35.27 6.58 18.21
N GLU A 756 36.08 6.82 19.22
CA GLU A 756 35.61 7.41 20.49
C GLU A 756 34.86 8.74 20.30
N THR A 757 35.15 9.47 19.25
CA THR A 757 34.54 10.78 18.99
C THR A 757 33.42 10.75 17.97
N ARG A 758 33.41 9.75 17.06
CA ARG A 758 32.52 9.77 15.90
C ARG A 758 32.42 8.40 15.26
N ASP A 759 31.21 7.92 15.07
CA ASP A 759 30.90 6.74 14.26
C ASP A 759 30.49 7.18 12.88
N THR A 760 31.02 6.51 11.87
CA THR A 760 30.68 6.77 10.47
C THR A 760 30.38 5.45 9.78
N GLU A 761 29.19 5.33 9.24
CA GLU A 761 28.70 4.14 8.56
C GLU A 761 28.23 4.50 7.16
N PHE A 762 28.64 3.72 6.17
CA PHE A 762 28.17 3.84 4.80
C PHE A 762 27.56 2.52 4.37
N SER A 763 26.25 2.53 4.13
CA SER A 763 25.48 1.36 3.77
C SER A 763 24.98 1.44 2.32
N PHE A 764 24.86 0.28 1.71
CA PHE A 764 24.31 0.07 0.36
C PHE A 764 23.23 -0.99 0.41
N GLY A 765 22.07 -0.65 -0.13
CA GLY A 765 20.96 -1.54 -0.35
C GLY A 765 20.59 -1.60 -1.83
N ILE A 766 20.31 -2.81 -2.34
CA ILE A 766 19.73 -3.00 -3.67
C ILE A 766 18.81 -4.20 -3.62
N ASN A 767 17.64 -4.06 -4.23
CA ASN A 767 16.81 -5.18 -4.60
C ASN A 767 16.43 -5.07 -6.09
N ALA A 768 16.44 -6.20 -6.76
CA ALA A 768 16.08 -6.30 -8.17
C ALA A 768 15.22 -7.54 -8.39
N SER A 769 14.27 -7.45 -9.30
CA SER A 769 13.45 -8.58 -9.71
C SER A 769 13.35 -8.66 -11.22
N TYR A 770 13.36 -9.87 -11.72
CA TYR A 770 13.00 -10.20 -13.10
C TYR A 770 11.78 -11.10 -13.11
N LEU A 771 10.81 -10.75 -13.94
CA LEU A 771 9.53 -11.42 -14.01
C LEU A 771 9.21 -11.76 -15.47
N TYR A 772 8.85 -13.00 -15.71
CA TYR A 772 8.20 -13.47 -16.93
C TYR A 772 6.73 -13.75 -16.59
N SER A 773 5.80 -13.24 -17.38
CA SER A 773 4.39 -13.57 -17.29
C SER A 773 3.84 -13.85 -18.69
N ASN A 774 2.99 -14.86 -18.79
CA ASN A 774 2.23 -15.16 -19.99
C ASN A 774 0.86 -15.67 -19.58
N GLN A 775 -0.18 -15.16 -20.22
CA GLN A 775 -1.54 -15.65 -20.05
C GLN A 775 -2.14 -16.02 -21.39
N LYS A 776 -2.98 -17.05 -21.36
CA LYS A 776 -3.84 -17.40 -22.46
C LYS A 776 -5.16 -16.68 -22.29
N ASN A 777 -5.44 -15.80 -23.23
CA ASN A 777 -6.58 -14.88 -23.11
C ASN A 777 -7.93 -15.52 -23.49
N GLY A 778 -7.93 -16.68 -24.18
CA GLY A 778 -9.14 -17.34 -24.64
C GLY A 778 -9.46 -17.04 -26.11
N THR A 779 -10.74 -16.98 -26.47
CA THR A 779 -11.16 -16.86 -27.85
C THR A 779 -10.88 -15.47 -28.44
N ALA A 780 -10.45 -15.40 -29.71
CA ALA A 780 -10.22 -14.17 -30.47
C ALA A 780 -11.44 -13.24 -30.57
N ALA A 781 -12.63 -13.71 -30.18
CA ALA A 781 -13.84 -12.88 -30.11
C ALA A 781 -13.83 -11.94 -28.88
N GLN A 782 -13.05 -12.26 -27.84
CA GLN A 782 -12.98 -11.47 -26.59
C GLN A 782 -11.70 -10.64 -26.53
N PHE A 783 -10.55 -11.21 -26.86
CA PHE A 783 -9.25 -10.55 -26.79
C PHE A 783 -8.62 -10.38 -28.16
N THR A 784 -7.86 -9.31 -28.37
CA THR A 784 -7.11 -9.08 -29.63
C THR A 784 -5.98 -10.09 -29.77
N ASN A 785 -5.26 -10.32 -28.70
CA ASN A 785 -4.10 -11.22 -28.64
C ASN A 785 -4.50 -12.53 -27.95
N GLU A 786 -4.17 -13.69 -28.57
CA GLU A 786 -4.42 -15.02 -27.98
C GLU A 786 -3.58 -15.24 -26.70
N GLU A 787 -2.40 -14.64 -26.67
CA GLU A 787 -1.49 -14.66 -25.51
C GLU A 787 -0.96 -13.25 -25.25
N SER A 788 -0.82 -12.88 -23.96
CA SER A 788 -0.26 -11.60 -23.54
C SER A 788 0.45 -11.74 -22.18
N ALA A 789 1.22 -10.73 -21.79
CA ALA A 789 1.63 -10.61 -20.40
C ALA A 789 0.42 -10.27 -19.52
N ILE A 790 0.53 -10.50 -18.21
CA ILE A 790 -0.50 -10.10 -17.24
C ILE A 790 -0.50 -8.57 -17.06
N GLU A 791 -1.70 -7.99 -16.90
CA GLU A 791 -1.90 -6.57 -16.56
C GLU A 791 -1.07 -6.17 -15.34
N GLY A 792 -0.30 -5.08 -15.44
CA GLY A 792 0.52 -4.55 -14.36
C GLY A 792 1.87 -5.26 -14.14
N ALA A 793 2.12 -6.38 -14.82
CA ALA A 793 3.36 -7.15 -14.67
C ALA A 793 4.54 -6.43 -15.33
N SER A 794 5.38 -5.78 -14.51
CA SER A 794 6.64 -5.18 -14.97
C SER A 794 7.74 -6.24 -15.03
N PRO A 795 8.35 -6.48 -16.22
CA PRO A 795 9.37 -7.52 -16.39
C PRO A 795 10.63 -7.31 -15.56
N PHE A 796 10.94 -6.06 -15.23
CA PHE A 796 12.13 -5.72 -14.45
C PHE A 796 11.83 -4.58 -13.49
N ILE A 797 12.21 -4.77 -12.21
CA ILE A 797 12.10 -3.76 -11.16
C ILE A 797 13.44 -3.70 -10.43
N ILE A 798 13.92 -2.48 -10.14
CA ILE A 798 15.12 -2.25 -9.34
C ILE A 798 14.88 -1.12 -8.36
N ASN A 799 15.25 -1.33 -7.09
CA ASN A 799 15.31 -0.32 -6.04
C ASN A 799 16.71 -0.36 -5.44
N SER A 800 17.31 0.81 -5.22
CA SER A 800 18.62 0.91 -4.61
C SER A 800 18.70 2.13 -3.69
N ASP A 801 19.40 1.99 -2.58
CA ASP A 801 19.70 3.08 -1.67
C ASP A 801 21.18 3.08 -1.25
N LEU A 802 21.71 4.28 -1.13
CA LEU A 802 23.02 4.58 -0.55
C LEU A 802 22.80 5.49 0.64
N SER A 803 23.30 5.13 1.82
CA SER A 803 23.12 5.93 3.02
C SER A 803 24.43 6.11 3.77
N LEU A 804 24.72 7.35 4.11
CA LEU A 804 25.83 7.74 4.99
C LEU A 804 25.24 8.19 6.32
N ASN A 805 25.59 7.50 7.38
CA ASN A 805 25.24 7.87 8.76
C ASN A 805 26.47 8.29 9.53
N ILE A 806 26.42 9.44 10.17
CA ILE A 806 27.49 10.02 10.95
C ILE A 806 26.93 10.39 12.31
N LYS A 807 27.41 9.73 13.35
CA LYS A 807 27.02 9.95 14.74
C LYS A 807 28.18 10.57 15.52
N ASP A 808 27.89 11.61 16.25
CA ASP A 808 28.83 12.28 17.14
C ASP A 808 28.71 11.67 18.55
N ASN A 809 29.76 10.99 18.99
CA ASN A 809 29.78 10.32 20.30
C ASN A 809 30.01 11.28 21.46
N LEU A 810 30.46 12.53 21.21
CA LEU A 810 30.67 13.56 22.21
C LEU A 810 29.40 14.35 22.55
N THR A 811 28.45 14.42 21.57
CA THR A 811 27.18 15.13 21.73
C THR A 811 26.04 14.15 21.66
N LYS A 812 25.38 13.89 22.77
CA LYS A 812 24.27 12.93 22.86
C LYS A 812 23.16 13.24 21.88
N GLY A 813 22.82 12.25 21.07
CA GLY A 813 21.77 12.35 20.07
C GLY A 813 22.11 13.18 18.81
N LYS A 814 23.37 13.62 18.64
CA LYS A 814 23.76 14.32 17.41
C LYS A 814 24.11 13.31 16.32
N GLU A 815 23.39 13.39 15.24
CA GLU A 815 23.46 12.44 14.14
C GLU A 815 23.19 13.14 12.80
N THR A 816 23.89 12.75 11.75
CA THR A 816 23.65 13.20 10.37
C THR A 816 23.46 12.02 9.47
N THR A 817 22.36 11.99 8.73
CA THR A 817 22.09 10.95 7.75
C THR A 817 21.93 11.59 6.38
N VAL A 818 22.55 11.01 5.34
CA VAL A 818 22.38 11.39 3.94
C VAL A 818 22.02 10.13 3.17
N SER A 819 20.90 10.14 2.48
CA SER A 819 20.46 8.99 1.69
C SER A 819 20.13 9.39 0.25
N ILE A 820 20.56 8.58 -0.70
CA ILE A 820 20.20 8.66 -2.12
C ILE A 820 19.42 7.41 -2.42
N VAL A 821 18.21 7.57 -2.98
CA VAL A 821 17.28 6.46 -3.27
C VAL A 821 16.92 6.49 -4.75
N PHE A 822 17.13 5.37 -5.43
CA PHE A 822 16.81 5.19 -6.84
C PHE A 822 15.77 4.08 -7.00
N ASN A 823 14.77 4.30 -7.86
CA ASN A 823 13.77 3.28 -8.20
C ASN A 823 13.51 3.30 -9.70
N TYR A 824 13.26 2.11 -10.27
CA TYR A 824 12.85 1.94 -11.65
C TYR A 824 12.00 0.68 -11.78
N ALA A 825 10.87 0.80 -12.48
CA ALA A 825 10.08 -0.34 -12.96
C ALA A 825 9.95 -0.22 -14.48
N HIS A 826 10.15 -1.33 -15.19
CA HIS A 826 10.06 -1.38 -16.65
C HIS A 826 8.61 -1.23 -17.14
N ASP A 827 8.42 -1.03 -18.44
CA ASP A 827 7.12 -0.95 -19.11
C ASP A 827 6.22 -2.13 -18.74
N LYS A 828 4.91 -1.87 -18.64
CA LYS A 828 3.90 -2.87 -18.28
C LYS A 828 2.60 -2.59 -19.00
N ILE A 829 1.76 -3.61 -19.14
CA ILE A 829 0.41 -3.48 -19.67
C ILE A 829 -0.44 -2.72 -18.65
N TYR A 830 -1.08 -1.64 -19.08
CA TYR A 830 -2.07 -0.87 -18.32
C TYR A 830 -3.48 -1.46 -18.46
N ALA A 831 -3.86 -1.86 -19.70
CA ALA A 831 -5.11 -2.54 -19.99
C ALA A 831 -4.93 -3.40 -21.24
N LEU A 832 -5.56 -4.57 -21.25
CA LEU A 832 -5.51 -5.49 -22.39
C LEU A 832 -6.43 -5.00 -23.51
N GLY A 833 -5.99 -5.23 -24.74
CA GLY A 833 -6.76 -4.95 -25.93
C GLY A 833 -7.79 -6.04 -26.23
N VAL A 834 -9.00 -5.64 -26.68
CA VAL A 834 -10.08 -6.54 -27.10
C VAL A 834 -10.65 -6.10 -28.43
N GLN A 835 -11.21 -7.05 -29.21
CA GLN A 835 -11.91 -6.77 -30.48
C GLN A 835 -11.08 -5.94 -31.48
N ASN A 836 -9.83 -6.32 -31.71
CA ASN A 836 -8.83 -5.66 -32.54
C ASN A 836 -8.25 -4.33 -32.00
N ASN A 837 -8.49 -3.95 -30.74
CA ASN A 837 -7.72 -2.94 -30.05
C ASN A 837 -6.45 -3.58 -29.49
N GLU A 838 -5.31 -2.92 -29.62
CA GLU A 838 -4.06 -3.38 -29.01
C GLU A 838 -3.97 -3.00 -27.54
N ASP A 839 -3.03 -3.63 -26.83
CA ASP A 839 -2.76 -3.38 -25.43
C ASP A 839 -2.30 -1.94 -25.20
N VAL A 840 -2.78 -1.33 -24.12
CA VAL A 840 -2.30 -0.03 -23.66
C VAL A 840 -1.12 -0.25 -22.71
N MET A 841 0.02 0.34 -23.05
CA MET A 841 1.27 0.20 -22.28
C MET A 841 1.55 1.42 -21.41
N GLU A 842 1.94 1.21 -20.16
CA GLU A 842 2.53 2.23 -19.29
C GLU A 842 4.05 2.12 -19.32
N LYS A 843 4.73 3.21 -19.69
CA LYS A 843 6.19 3.26 -19.82
C LYS A 843 6.87 3.37 -18.46
N GLY A 844 8.02 2.72 -18.33
CA GLY A 844 8.80 2.72 -17.10
C GLY A 844 9.41 4.09 -16.76
N MET A 845 9.36 4.46 -15.48
CA MET A 845 9.86 5.74 -15.00
C MET A 845 10.96 5.56 -13.95
N PRO A 846 12.19 6.06 -14.17
CA PRO A 846 13.19 6.13 -13.12
C PRO A 846 12.91 7.31 -12.17
N THR A 847 13.05 7.10 -10.87
CA THR A 847 13.01 8.17 -9.86
C THR A 847 14.29 8.20 -9.05
N LEU A 848 14.71 9.39 -8.64
CA LEU A 848 15.89 9.63 -7.80
C LEU A 848 15.52 10.62 -6.71
N ASP A 849 15.74 10.23 -5.45
CA ASP A 849 15.45 11.04 -4.29
C ASP A 849 16.74 11.27 -3.47
N LEU A 850 16.86 12.45 -2.88
CA LEU A 850 17.94 12.84 -1.95
C LEU A 850 17.31 13.26 -0.62
N ILE A 851 17.72 12.61 0.45
CA ILE A 851 17.24 12.86 1.82
C ILE A 851 18.43 13.24 2.70
N PHE A 852 18.29 14.32 3.43
CA PHE A 852 19.24 14.78 4.42
C PHE A 852 18.53 14.95 5.75
N GLY A 853 19.00 14.27 6.79
CA GLY A 853 18.56 14.40 8.17
C GLY A 853 19.69 14.84 9.06
N HIS A 854 19.45 15.79 9.98
CA HIS A 854 20.42 16.18 11.00
C HIS A 854 19.72 16.37 12.34
N LYS A 855 20.12 15.60 13.32
CA LYS A 855 19.78 15.80 14.73
C LYS A 855 20.89 16.61 15.38
N PHE A 856 20.57 17.76 15.91
CA PHE A 856 21.51 18.60 16.65
C PHE A 856 21.80 18.02 18.04
N ASN A 857 20.80 17.37 18.61
CA ASN A 857 20.83 16.68 19.91
C ASN A 857 19.59 15.76 19.99
N GLU A 858 19.28 15.19 21.16
CA GLU A 858 18.12 14.33 21.41
C GLU A 858 16.77 15.05 21.20
N ASN A 859 16.76 16.38 21.23
CA ASN A 859 15.52 17.16 21.22
C ASN A 859 15.23 17.81 19.87
N VAL A 860 16.25 18.25 19.12
CA VAL A 860 16.07 19.07 17.92
C VAL A 860 16.59 18.35 16.69
N GLY A 861 15.76 18.25 15.67
CA GLY A 861 16.11 17.68 14.36
C GLY A 861 15.64 18.54 13.19
N ILE A 862 16.37 18.46 12.09
CA ILE A 862 16.02 19.02 10.78
C ILE A 862 16.06 17.92 9.73
N ASN A 863 15.12 17.95 8.79
CA ASN A 863 15.06 17.06 7.64
C ASN A 863 14.89 17.88 6.37
N ILE A 864 15.66 17.55 5.31
CA ILE A 864 15.55 18.17 3.99
C ILE A 864 15.37 17.04 2.98
N SER A 865 14.42 17.19 2.09
CA SER A 865 14.15 16.21 1.04
C SER A 865 14.08 16.87 -0.34
N ALA A 866 14.61 16.18 -1.34
CA ALA A 866 14.43 16.50 -2.74
C ALA A 866 14.03 15.20 -3.46
N ARG A 867 12.78 15.11 -3.89
CA ARG A 867 12.20 13.91 -4.49
C ARG A 867 11.97 14.09 -5.97
N ASN A 868 12.00 12.97 -6.69
CA ASN A 868 11.80 12.94 -8.14
C ASN A 868 12.78 13.86 -8.92
N LEU A 869 14.05 13.88 -8.53
CA LEU A 869 15.08 14.76 -9.10
C LEU A 869 15.29 14.58 -10.61
N LEU A 870 15.03 13.37 -11.14
CA LEU A 870 15.12 13.07 -12.55
C LEU A 870 13.95 13.67 -13.35
N ASN A 871 12.81 13.88 -12.71
CA ASN A 871 11.55 14.41 -13.29
C ASN A 871 11.24 13.82 -14.68
N PRO A 872 11.17 12.48 -14.81
CA PRO A 872 10.90 11.83 -16.10
C PRO A 872 9.50 12.17 -16.57
N LYS A 873 9.27 12.03 -17.88
CA LYS A 873 7.94 12.07 -18.45
C LYS A 873 7.21 10.76 -18.13
N TYR A 874 6.01 10.87 -17.57
CA TYR A 874 5.05 9.78 -17.58
C TYR A 874 4.49 9.59 -18.99
N GLN A 875 4.37 8.36 -19.46
CA GLN A 875 3.84 8.06 -20.79
C GLN A 875 2.97 6.80 -20.77
N ARG A 876 1.83 6.88 -21.48
CA ARG A 876 1.07 5.70 -21.94
C ARG A 876 1.11 5.64 -23.45
N THR A 877 1.27 4.45 -24.01
CA THR A 877 1.35 4.22 -25.45
C THR A 877 0.42 3.09 -25.89
N LYS A 878 0.05 3.10 -27.16
CA LYS A 878 -0.73 2.05 -27.80
C LYS A 878 -0.24 1.86 -29.24
N GLU A 879 -0.08 0.62 -29.66
CA GLU A 879 0.18 0.31 -31.06
C GLU A 879 -1.11 0.43 -31.87
N VAL A 880 -1.03 1.07 -33.02
CA VAL A 880 -2.13 1.24 -33.98
C VAL A 880 -1.71 0.82 -35.37
N PHE A 881 -2.67 0.39 -36.20
CA PHE A 881 -2.44 -0.09 -37.55
C PHE A 881 -3.15 0.83 -38.57
N PRO A 882 -2.51 1.92 -39.02
CA PRO A 882 -3.08 2.79 -40.04
C PRO A 882 -3.40 2.03 -41.33
N THR A 883 -4.48 2.41 -42.02
CA THR A 883 -4.94 1.76 -43.27
C THR A 883 -3.87 1.78 -44.37
N ALA A 884 -3.01 2.77 -44.35
CA ALA A 884 -1.85 2.91 -45.23
C ALA A 884 -0.59 3.14 -44.41
N GLY A 885 0.16 2.07 -44.11
CA GLY A 885 1.41 2.19 -43.38
C GLY A 885 1.73 0.97 -42.50
N ASN A 886 2.89 1.04 -41.84
CA ASN A 886 3.31 0.08 -40.84
C ASN A 886 2.65 0.41 -39.49
N ALA A 887 2.62 -0.56 -38.59
CA ALA A 887 2.25 -0.37 -37.18
C ALA A 887 3.00 0.82 -36.59
N GLN A 888 2.31 1.64 -35.78
CA GLN A 888 2.85 2.84 -35.14
C GLN A 888 2.53 2.82 -33.65
N ASP A 889 3.53 3.12 -32.81
CA ASP A 889 3.32 3.31 -31.37
C ASP A 889 2.93 4.76 -31.09
N LEU A 890 1.66 5.00 -30.72
CA LEU A 890 1.14 6.32 -30.42
C LEU A 890 1.15 6.57 -28.92
N THR A 891 1.67 7.72 -28.51
CA THR A 891 1.58 8.17 -27.13
C THR A 891 0.17 8.70 -26.85
N LEU A 892 -0.54 8.04 -25.94
CA LEU A 892 -1.90 8.41 -25.52
C LEU A 892 -1.90 9.46 -24.42
N ARG A 893 -0.91 9.42 -23.55
CA ARG A 893 -0.80 10.33 -22.41
C ARG A 893 0.66 10.64 -22.10
N GLU A 894 0.95 11.90 -21.86
CA GLU A 894 2.29 12.36 -21.45
C GLU A 894 2.17 13.56 -20.52
N TYR A 895 2.94 13.56 -19.40
CA TYR A 895 3.10 14.72 -18.52
C TYR A 895 4.33 14.57 -17.62
N LYS A 896 4.70 15.63 -16.88
CA LYS A 896 5.72 15.63 -15.83
C LYS A 896 5.09 15.90 -14.46
N ARG A 897 5.65 15.27 -13.42
CA ARG A 897 5.16 15.45 -12.04
C ARG A 897 5.79 16.62 -11.29
N GLY A 898 6.91 17.17 -11.80
CA GLY A 898 7.72 18.13 -11.06
C GLY A 898 8.69 17.49 -10.06
N VAL A 899 9.53 18.33 -9.49
CA VAL A 899 10.46 17.98 -8.39
C VAL A 899 9.86 18.50 -7.09
N GLU A 900 9.86 17.67 -6.05
CA GLU A 900 9.37 18.05 -4.72
C GLU A 900 10.56 18.39 -3.81
N LEU A 901 10.51 19.58 -3.21
CA LEU A 901 11.49 20.07 -2.26
C LEU A 901 10.81 20.30 -0.91
N GLY A 902 11.40 19.76 0.15
CA GLY A 902 10.84 19.85 1.51
C GLY A 902 11.88 20.13 2.57
N ILE A 903 11.45 20.83 3.62
CA ILE A 903 12.22 21.06 4.85
C ILE A 903 11.32 20.81 6.06
N GLY A 904 11.80 20.03 7.02
CA GLY A 904 11.07 19.71 8.25
C GLY A 904 11.91 20.01 9.48
N LEU A 905 11.21 20.34 10.55
CA LEU A 905 11.79 20.58 11.89
C LEU A 905 11.06 19.70 12.89
N SER A 906 11.79 19.11 13.82
CA SER A 906 11.23 18.35 14.94
C SER A 906 11.78 18.82 16.28
N TYR A 907 10.91 18.83 17.30
CA TYR A 907 11.29 19.12 18.68
C TYR A 907 10.64 18.10 19.63
N LYS A 908 11.48 17.43 20.40
CA LYS A 908 11.10 16.42 21.40
C LYS A 908 11.35 17.00 22.80
N PHE A 909 10.27 16.93 23.64
CA PHE A 909 10.28 17.39 25.03
C PHE A 909 10.71 16.27 25.98
#